data_b00bc33c3a7c54e089ca7dea255a750d
#
_entry.id   b00bc33c3a7c54e089ca7dea255a750d
#
_cell.length_a   1.000
_cell.length_b   1.000
_cell.length_c   1.000
_cell.angle_alpha   90.00
_cell.angle_beta   90.00
_cell.angle_gamma   90.00
#
_symmetry.space_group_name_H-M   'P 1'
#
loop_
_entity.id
_entity.type
_entity.pdbx_description
1 polymer ?
#
loop_
_entity_poly.entity_id
_entity_poly.type
_entity_poly.pdbx_seq_one_letter_code
_entity_poly.pdbx_strand_id
1 'polypeptide(L)'
;KKSYNWKDAVFRNSAPQTQHTVSASGGNDKVTFYTSLGYQYQESFLQHTPITYDKYTLRANINAKIAKNLTLDVNLAGHMDEKKMSNFSSSDIVRSTWLFTPLDPFYYDDEQTMYHTKDDNTGIVNPLAMIDKDANGYQSLISRWFQSAFSLRWDMPFLPGLYAKGFFSYDYIMNDNKFYRKAFNTYTSTGAATSFLKGDAHDYFVQRNYYGKEHRQWHVQVGYDRTFGRHSVSGMLLFEDQHKVGDNFYGSREVVLPMDQVFVGDGETQQFNQSSGGGSLYDYAYQSLAGRFNYDFGGKYLAEFVFRYDASSRFPSGDLRWVFFPSVSVGWRISEENFWKESSLDFIENLKIRASYGKTGDDSGLYYEFLTGFTYPSGGAILGGDYINGSVPKDIANKRITWYTLKTLDIGLDFSAWNGKLGLTFDYFRRHRDGLYATRDLSLPGSMGASLPKENLNSDRDTGFELELSHRNRVGDFSYAVKGNVSFTRRKTLYYERAESGNSYLNWRQNNNDRFNSIWWGYGEGGRITSWDQLYYNPVYIGRGSVMGDYLYEDWNDLDVHPIGYTDMVPMVNFGLTISASWKGIDFSMLWQGSGNRYIIAREFLQEPLWSRTNAISEHMDRWHPADPTANPYDPATKWVAGEYGYTGSTANPNSEHGLQNARYLRLKNLEIGYSLPKKWLTKVGIENVRIYASAYNLLTITGLDYLDPEFYIHPSDGGASNMGYFYPINKTYTIGLNVKF
;
A
#
# COMPACT_ATOMS: atom_id res chain seq x y z
N LYS A 1 19.75 -37.09 -15.90
CA LYS A 1 20.08 -35.67 -16.04
C LYS A 1 20.25 -35.07 -14.66
N LYS A 2 21.16 -34.10 -14.47
CA LYS A 2 21.33 -33.36 -13.24
C LYS A 2 20.12 -32.44 -13.05
N SER A 3 19.59 -32.37 -11.83
CA SER A 3 18.49 -31.47 -11.47
C SER A 3 19.04 -30.29 -10.68
N TYR A 4 18.54 -29.08 -10.95
CA TYR A 4 18.98 -27.84 -10.32
C TYR A 4 17.84 -27.24 -9.49
N ASN A 5 18.11 -26.97 -8.24
CA ASN A 5 17.14 -26.35 -7.32
C ASN A 5 17.39 -24.83 -7.30
N TRP A 6 16.69 -24.10 -8.14
CA TRP A 6 16.81 -22.65 -8.27
C TRP A 6 16.37 -21.90 -7.00
N LYS A 7 15.35 -22.41 -6.29
CA LYS A 7 14.91 -21.83 -5.04
C LYS A 7 16.05 -21.81 -4.02
N ASP A 8 16.70 -22.95 -3.79
CA ASP A 8 17.76 -23.05 -2.79
C ASP A 8 19.07 -22.37 -3.23
N ALA A 9 19.24 -22.14 -4.53
CA ALA A 9 20.38 -21.37 -5.05
C ALA A 9 20.21 -19.86 -4.87
N VAL A 10 18.97 -19.36 -4.95
CA VAL A 10 18.65 -17.92 -4.90
C VAL A 10 18.25 -17.47 -3.50
N PHE A 11 17.52 -18.30 -2.76
CA PHE A 11 16.97 -17.94 -1.45
C PHE A 11 17.57 -18.77 -0.31
N ARG A 12 17.88 -18.11 0.79
CA ARG A 12 18.23 -18.76 2.05
C ARG A 12 16.96 -18.98 2.91
N ASN A 13 17.03 -19.98 3.79
CA ASN A 13 15.89 -20.37 4.60
C ASN A 13 15.58 -19.41 5.77
N SER A 14 16.56 -18.56 6.15
CA SER A 14 16.40 -17.59 7.23
C SER A 14 17.28 -16.37 7.00
N ALA A 15 16.81 -15.22 7.46
CA ALA A 15 17.53 -13.96 7.42
C ALA A 15 17.46 -13.30 8.80
N PRO A 16 18.61 -12.88 9.38
CA PRO A 16 18.64 -12.26 10.69
C PRO A 16 18.09 -10.83 10.65
N GLN A 17 17.46 -10.45 11.77
CA GLN A 17 17.09 -9.07 12.05
C GLN A 17 17.32 -8.77 13.53
N THR A 18 17.71 -7.53 13.85
CA THR A 18 17.85 -7.07 15.24
C THR A 18 17.22 -5.69 15.41
N GLN A 19 16.70 -5.43 16.60
CA GLN A 19 16.18 -4.12 16.96
C GLN A 19 16.56 -3.82 18.41
N HIS A 20 17.13 -2.64 18.63
CA HIS A 20 17.55 -2.15 19.94
C HIS A 20 16.97 -0.76 20.16
N THR A 21 16.43 -0.51 21.34
CA THR A 21 15.96 0.82 21.74
C THR A 21 16.38 1.10 23.16
N VAL A 22 16.99 2.27 23.36
CA VAL A 22 17.30 2.81 24.68
C VAL A 22 16.50 4.10 24.84
N SER A 23 15.82 4.25 25.96
CA SER A 23 15.05 5.46 26.26
C SER A 23 15.27 5.91 27.68
N ALA A 24 15.18 7.21 27.88
CA ALA A 24 15.18 7.84 29.20
C ALA A 24 14.00 8.81 29.30
N SER A 25 13.31 8.76 30.43
CA SER A 25 12.24 9.70 30.74
C SER A 25 12.36 10.14 32.20
N GLY A 26 12.00 11.37 32.44
CA GLY A 26 12.06 11.92 33.79
C GLY A 26 11.46 13.31 33.84
N GLY A 27 11.50 13.91 34.99
CA GLY A 27 11.05 15.28 35.15
C GLY A 27 10.59 15.61 36.56
N ASN A 28 10.09 16.83 36.68
CA ASN A 28 9.46 17.37 37.89
C ASN A 28 8.22 18.18 37.49
N ASP A 29 7.61 18.89 38.44
CA ASP A 29 6.40 19.67 38.21
C ASP A 29 6.55 20.79 37.15
N LYS A 30 7.79 21.16 36.80
CA LYS A 30 8.09 22.22 35.83
C LYS A 30 8.52 21.70 34.48
N VAL A 31 9.28 20.60 34.45
CA VAL A 31 9.85 20.07 33.21
C VAL A 31 9.71 18.56 33.20
N THR A 32 9.16 18.02 32.13
CA THR A 32 9.19 16.59 31.83
C THR A 32 9.86 16.36 30.50
N PHE A 33 10.58 15.26 30.39
CA PHE A 33 11.24 14.89 29.14
C PHE A 33 11.16 13.40 28.86
N TYR A 34 11.22 13.08 27.60
CA TYR A 34 11.43 11.74 27.08
C TYR A 34 12.44 11.80 25.94
N THR A 35 13.44 10.93 25.95
CA THR A 35 14.37 10.76 24.83
C THR A 35 14.56 9.29 24.51
N SER A 36 14.76 8.95 23.24
CA SER A 36 15.04 7.57 22.83
C SER A 36 15.97 7.54 21.62
N LEU A 37 16.84 6.51 21.62
CA LEU A 37 17.70 6.12 20.52
C LEU A 37 17.31 4.70 20.10
N GLY A 38 17.11 4.48 18.80
CA GLY A 38 16.79 3.17 18.24
C GLY A 38 17.73 2.80 17.11
N TYR A 39 18.04 1.53 17.01
CA TYR A 39 18.76 0.90 15.91
C TYR A 39 17.99 -0.33 15.44
N GLN A 40 17.86 -0.50 14.13
CA GLN A 40 17.28 -1.67 13.49
C GLN A 40 18.18 -2.11 12.35
N TYR A 41 18.40 -3.42 12.26
CA TYR A 41 19.11 -4.08 11.17
C TYR A 41 18.28 -5.24 10.66
N GLN A 42 18.22 -5.41 9.33
CA GLN A 42 17.53 -6.51 8.67
C GLN A 42 18.30 -6.94 7.43
N GLU A 43 18.38 -8.25 7.20
CA GLU A 43 18.89 -8.84 5.98
C GLU A 43 17.78 -9.39 5.09
N SER A 44 18.05 -9.51 3.80
CA SER A 44 17.19 -10.16 2.81
C SER A 44 17.32 -11.69 2.87
N PHE A 45 16.32 -12.40 2.36
CA PHE A 45 16.40 -13.85 2.10
C PHE A 45 17.20 -14.21 0.83
N LEU A 46 17.62 -13.25 0.02
CA LEU A 46 18.43 -13.52 -1.16
C LEU A 46 19.86 -13.92 -0.75
N GLN A 47 20.41 -14.94 -1.40
CA GLN A 47 21.79 -15.39 -1.19
C GLN A 47 22.79 -14.46 -1.87
N HIS A 48 24.05 -14.54 -1.49
CA HIS A 48 25.22 -13.94 -2.16
C HIS A 48 25.20 -12.41 -2.33
N THR A 49 24.21 -11.71 -1.78
CA THR A 49 24.05 -10.27 -1.96
C THR A 49 23.85 -9.60 -0.60
N PRO A 50 24.60 -8.54 -0.29
CA PRO A 50 24.38 -7.75 0.91
C PRO A 50 23.15 -6.83 0.71
N ILE A 51 21.97 -7.41 0.54
CA ILE A 51 20.72 -6.65 0.61
C ILE A 51 20.38 -6.49 2.08
N THR A 52 20.64 -5.30 2.59
CA THR A 52 20.48 -4.96 4.00
C THR A 52 19.64 -3.69 4.16
N TYR A 53 19.05 -3.58 5.32
CA TYR A 53 18.36 -2.38 5.78
C TYR A 53 18.87 -2.01 7.16
N ASP A 54 19.45 -0.82 7.29
CA ASP A 54 19.92 -0.23 8.53
C ASP A 54 19.09 1.01 8.83
N LYS A 55 18.60 1.15 10.07
CA LYS A 55 17.83 2.32 10.49
C LYS A 55 18.25 2.79 11.88
N TYR A 56 18.54 4.08 11.97
CA TYR A 56 18.81 4.79 13.21
C TYR A 56 17.69 5.80 13.48
N THR A 57 17.20 5.83 14.70
CA THR A 57 16.13 6.76 15.10
C THR A 57 16.52 7.53 16.35
N LEU A 58 16.19 8.81 16.39
CA LEU A 58 16.30 9.70 17.54
C LEU A 58 14.96 10.35 17.82
N ARG A 59 14.56 10.42 19.06
CA ARG A 59 13.40 11.22 19.50
C ARG A 59 13.72 11.92 20.82
N ALA A 60 13.30 13.19 20.92
CA ALA A 60 13.33 13.97 22.14
C ALA A 60 12.05 14.79 22.26
N ASN A 61 11.32 14.63 23.35
CA ASN A 61 10.13 15.39 23.69
C ASN A 61 10.34 16.07 25.01
N ILE A 62 10.10 17.36 25.08
CA ILE A 62 10.25 18.17 26.29
C ILE A 62 8.96 18.97 26.47
N ASN A 63 8.37 18.89 27.66
CA ASN A 63 7.30 19.77 28.10
C ASN A 63 7.81 20.59 29.27
N ALA A 64 7.77 21.93 29.16
CA ALA A 64 8.32 22.85 30.17
C ALA A 64 7.31 23.93 30.51
N LYS A 65 6.95 24.06 31.79
CA LYS A 65 6.25 25.20 32.34
C LYS A 65 7.25 26.32 32.60
N ILE A 66 7.50 27.15 31.60
CA ILE A 66 8.50 28.23 31.66
C ILE A 66 8.03 29.42 32.54
N ALA A 67 6.71 29.54 32.75
CA ALA A 67 6.09 30.41 33.72
C ALA A 67 4.81 29.78 34.27
N LYS A 68 4.18 30.38 35.30
CA LYS A 68 2.97 29.84 35.95
C LYS A 68 1.83 29.48 34.97
N ASN A 69 1.70 30.25 33.91
CA ASN A 69 0.64 30.10 32.91
C ASN A 69 1.18 29.92 31.49
N LEU A 70 2.45 29.57 31.33
CA LEU A 70 3.10 29.48 30.03
C LEU A 70 3.83 28.13 29.93
N THR A 71 3.37 27.31 28.98
CA THR A 71 3.92 25.97 28.72
C THR A 71 4.55 25.94 27.33
N LEU A 72 5.78 25.44 27.26
CA LEU A 72 6.50 25.19 26.02
C LEU A 72 6.58 23.67 25.80
N ASP A 73 6.18 23.22 24.63
CA ASP A 73 6.42 21.85 24.17
C ASP A 73 7.43 21.88 23.02
N VAL A 74 8.42 21.03 23.10
CA VAL A 74 9.44 20.81 22.06
C VAL A 74 9.45 19.34 21.69
N ASN A 75 9.19 19.04 20.42
CA ASN A 75 9.26 17.69 19.90
C ASN A 75 10.28 17.65 18.76
N LEU A 76 11.32 16.84 18.92
CA LEU A 76 12.34 16.60 17.92
C LEU A 76 12.36 15.11 17.58
N ALA A 77 12.36 14.81 16.30
CA ALA A 77 12.51 13.44 15.81
C ALA A 77 13.43 13.44 14.59
N GLY A 78 14.21 12.39 14.47
CA GLY A 78 15.03 12.18 13.30
C GLY A 78 15.23 10.70 13.06
N HIS A 79 15.36 10.33 11.80
CA HIS A 79 15.86 9.01 11.46
C HIS A 79 16.73 9.07 10.21
N MET A 80 17.63 8.13 10.13
CA MET A 80 18.42 7.84 8.95
C MET A 80 18.28 6.37 8.66
N ASP A 81 17.95 6.03 7.44
CA ASP A 81 17.95 4.65 6.97
C ASP A 81 18.76 4.50 5.69
N GLU A 82 19.45 3.38 5.57
CA GLU A 82 20.15 2.93 4.37
C GLU A 82 19.60 1.59 3.93
N LYS A 83 19.23 1.50 2.66
CA LYS A 83 18.78 0.27 2.02
C LYS A 83 19.72 -0.08 0.87
N LYS A 84 20.40 -1.21 0.99
CA LYS A 84 21.21 -1.78 -0.11
C LYS A 84 20.38 -2.78 -0.88
N MET A 85 20.42 -2.70 -2.21
CA MET A 85 19.58 -3.51 -3.09
C MET A 85 20.33 -3.95 -4.34
N SER A 86 19.83 -5.01 -4.99
CA SER A 86 20.16 -5.31 -6.39
C SER A 86 19.58 -4.24 -7.33
N ASN A 87 20.14 -4.15 -8.53
CA ASN A 87 19.57 -3.35 -9.63
C ASN A 87 18.27 -3.95 -10.18
N PHE A 88 17.96 -5.19 -9.86
CA PHE A 88 16.72 -5.86 -10.21
C PHE A 88 15.70 -5.75 -9.08
N SER A 89 14.42 -5.66 -9.43
CA SER A 89 13.37 -5.68 -8.44
C SER A 89 13.25 -7.08 -7.80
N SER A 90 12.81 -7.15 -6.55
CA SER A 90 12.60 -8.43 -5.90
C SER A 90 11.55 -9.30 -6.62
N SER A 91 10.56 -8.68 -7.27
CA SER A 91 9.56 -9.38 -8.08
C SER A 91 10.16 -9.99 -9.35
N ASP A 92 11.09 -9.29 -10.02
CA ASP A 92 11.79 -9.83 -11.17
C ASP A 92 12.67 -11.03 -10.79
N ILE A 93 13.35 -10.94 -9.64
CA ILE A 93 14.17 -12.03 -9.11
C ILE A 93 13.30 -13.25 -8.77
N VAL A 94 12.17 -13.05 -8.09
CA VAL A 94 11.22 -14.13 -7.78
C VAL A 94 10.68 -14.74 -9.06
N ARG A 95 10.22 -13.92 -10.01
CA ARG A 95 9.71 -14.38 -11.30
C ARG A 95 10.75 -15.23 -12.03
N SER A 96 11.96 -14.74 -12.19
CA SER A 96 13.02 -15.48 -12.86
C SER A 96 13.33 -16.80 -12.15
N THR A 97 13.40 -16.80 -10.82
CA THR A 97 13.65 -18.04 -10.04
C THR A 97 12.57 -19.10 -10.26
N TRP A 98 11.30 -18.69 -10.42
CA TRP A 98 10.20 -19.63 -10.64
C TRP A 98 10.11 -20.07 -12.10
N LEU A 99 10.52 -19.25 -13.05
CA LEU A 99 10.42 -19.57 -14.47
C LEU A 99 11.58 -20.44 -14.99
N PHE A 100 12.72 -20.46 -14.33
CA PHE A 100 13.79 -21.40 -14.63
C PHE A 100 13.38 -22.81 -14.19
N THR A 101 13.61 -23.80 -15.06
CA THR A 101 13.23 -25.18 -14.79
C THR A 101 14.34 -25.94 -14.04
N PRO A 102 14.04 -27.06 -13.38
CA PRO A 102 15.06 -27.92 -12.79
C PRO A 102 16.06 -28.50 -13.81
N LEU A 103 15.81 -28.38 -15.11
CA LEU A 103 16.69 -28.84 -16.18
C LEU A 103 17.64 -27.77 -16.67
N ASP A 104 17.37 -26.51 -16.37
CA ASP A 104 18.23 -25.38 -16.74
C ASP A 104 19.41 -25.30 -15.76
N PRO A 105 20.68 -25.35 -16.19
CA PRO A 105 21.82 -25.27 -15.30
C PRO A 105 22.00 -23.86 -14.77
N PHE A 106 22.68 -23.71 -13.63
CA PHE A 106 23.02 -22.38 -13.06
C PHE A 106 24.02 -21.65 -13.94
N TYR A 107 25.03 -22.36 -14.42
CA TYR A 107 26.12 -21.86 -15.24
C TYR A 107 26.31 -22.75 -16.45
N TYR A 108 26.83 -22.15 -17.52
CA TYR A 108 27.19 -22.87 -18.73
C TYR A 108 28.51 -23.67 -18.58
N ASP A 109 29.45 -23.09 -17.78
CA ASP A 109 30.79 -23.62 -17.54
C ASP A 109 30.90 -24.29 -16.16
N ASP A 110 31.91 -25.15 -16.01
CA ASP A 110 32.21 -25.81 -14.72
C ASP A 110 32.92 -24.87 -13.74
N GLU A 111 33.57 -23.81 -14.19
CA GLU A 111 34.21 -22.78 -13.40
C GLU A 111 33.20 -21.82 -12.73
N GLN A 112 31.91 -21.89 -13.06
CA GLN A 112 30.82 -21.06 -12.53
C GLN A 112 31.01 -19.56 -12.83
N THR A 113 31.51 -19.24 -13.99
CA THR A 113 31.77 -17.87 -14.46
C THR A 113 30.76 -17.41 -15.51
N MET A 114 30.13 -18.35 -16.24
CA MET A 114 29.22 -18.08 -17.34
C MET A 114 27.78 -18.40 -16.97
N TYR A 115 27.01 -17.40 -16.57
CA TYR A 115 25.59 -17.56 -16.24
C TYR A 115 24.80 -18.12 -17.41
N HIS A 116 24.10 -19.23 -17.20
CA HIS A 116 23.27 -19.82 -18.24
C HIS A 116 22.07 -18.93 -18.58
N THR A 117 21.69 -18.82 -19.84
CA THR A 117 20.45 -18.22 -20.31
C THR A 117 19.52 -19.26 -20.92
N LYS A 118 18.23 -18.97 -20.92
CA LYS A 118 17.23 -19.82 -21.60
C LYS A 118 17.26 -19.53 -23.10
N ASP A 119 17.17 -20.59 -23.92
CA ASP A 119 17.17 -20.54 -25.37
C ASP A 119 15.76 -20.21 -25.95
N ASP A 120 14.97 -19.34 -25.31
CA ASP A 120 13.55 -19.21 -25.61
C ASP A 120 13.07 -17.80 -25.97
N ASN A 121 13.94 -16.82 -26.05
CA ASN A 121 13.60 -15.42 -26.33
C ASN A 121 12.59 -14.78 -25.34
N THR A 122 12.39 -15.35 -24.15
CA THR A 122 11.46 -14.81 -23.16
C THR A 122 11.97 -13.56 -22.46
N GLY A 123 13.25 -13.21 -22.63
CA GLY A 123 13.89 -12.13 -21.90
C GLY A 123 14.07 -12.41 -20.40
N ILE A 124 13.95 -13.67 -19.98
CA ILE A 124 14.11 -14.09 -18.59
C ILE A 124 15.60 -14.16 -18.25
N VAL A 125 16.01 -13.37 -17.27
CA VAL A 125 17.41 -13.28 -16.83
C VAL A 125 17.71 -14.33 -15.78
N ASN A 126 18.95 -14.87 -15.83
CA ASN A 126 19.42 -15.77 -14.79
C ASN A 126 19.35 -15.13 -13.39
N PRO A 127 18.58 -15.70 -12.44
CA PRO A 127 18.37 -15.08 -11.15
C PRO A 127 19.65 -15.01 -10.30
N LEU A 128 20.65 -15.87 -10.51
CA LEU A 128 21.96 -15.75 -9.83
C LEU A 128 22.71 -14.51 -10.30
N ALA A 129 22.70 -14.21 -11.61
CA ALA A 129 23.26 -12.97 -12.11
C ALA A 129 22.52 -11.71 -11.59
N MET A 130 21.20 -11.83 -11.41
CA MET A 130 20.39 -10.72 -10.86
C MET A 130 20.72 -10.39 -9.40
N ILE A 131 21.14 -11.36 -8.62
CA ILE A 131 21.50 -11.15 -7.19
C ILE A 131 23.00 -10.93 -6.98
N ASP A 132 23.84 -11.16 -7.98
CA ASP A 132 25.27 -10.97 -7.87
C ASP A 132 25.66 -9.50 -8.12
N LYS A 133 26.10 -8.80 -7.06
CA LYS A 133 26.58 -7.41 -7.15
C LYS A 133 27.82 -7.25 -8.04
N ASP A 134 28.65 -8.31 -8.15
CA ASP A 134 29.87 -8.27 -8.95
C ASP A 134 29.54 -8.41 -10.45
N ALA A 135 28.42 -9.04 -10.78
CA ALA A 135 27.89 -9.10 -12.14
C ALA A 135 27.08 -7.85 -12.53
N ASN A 136 26.05 -7.49 -11.75
CA ASN A 136 25.10 -6.45 -12.16
C ASN A 136 25.22 -5.11 -11.42
N GLY A 137 26.08 -5.02 -10.39
CA GLY A 137 26.21 -3.83 -9.55
C GLY A 137 25.21 -3.80 -8.38
N TYR A 138 24.90 -2.60 -7.88
CA TYR A 138 24.06 -2.43 -6.70
C TYR A 138 23.38 -1.06 -6.66
N GLN A 139 22.40 -0.92 -5.76
CA GLN A 139 21.80 0.34 -5.36
C GLN A 139 22.02 0.57 -3.84
N SER A 140 22.36 1.80 -3.46
CA SER A 140 22.35 2.26 -2.06
C SER A 140 21.41 3.46 -1.96
N LEU A 141 20.32 3.31 -1.19
CA LEU A 141 19.29 4.31 -1.01
C LEU A 141 19.37 4.80 0.44
N ILE A 142 19.77 6.04 0.62
CA ILE A 142 19.91 6.66 1.95
C ILE A 142 18.84 7.72 2.10
N SER A 143 18.05 7.60 3.17
CA SER A 143 17.02 8.58 3.54
C SER A 143 17.34 9.17 4.91
N ARG A 144 17.27 10.49 5.03
CA ARG A 144 17.46 11.24 6.27
C ARG A 144 16.25 12.14 6.50
N TRP A 145 15.64 11.97 7.66
CA TRP A 145 14.47 12.73 8.08
C TRP A 145 14.80 13.51 9.34
N PHE A 146 14.47 14.77 9.32
CA PHE A 146 14.47 15.63 10.49
C PHE A 146 13.09 16.26 10.64
N GLN A 147 12.52 16.16 11.83
CA GLN A 147 11.22 16.72 12.17
C GLN A 147 11.33 17.48 13.48
N SER A 148 10.79 18.69 13.49
CA SER A 148 10.73 19.51 14.68
C SER A 148 9.36 20.16 14.83
N ALA A 149 8.87 20.20 16.06
CA ALA A 149 7.64 20.92 16.38
C ALA A 149 7.80 21.65 17.73
N PHE A 150 7.39 22.90 17.72
CA PHE A 150 7.42 23.78 18.88
C PHE A 150 6.01 24.31 19.12
N SER A 151 5.53 24.25 20.36
CA SER A 151 4.31 24.93 20.72
C SER A 151 4.45 25.71 22.01
N LEU A 152 3.88 26.88 22.03
CA LEU A 152 3.84 27.77 23.18
C LEU A 152 2.37 28.01 23.54
N ARG A 153 1.94 27.55 24.71
CA ARG A 153 0.59 27.73 25.22
C ARG A 153 0.60 28.70 26.39
N TRP A 154 -0.22 29.72 26.31
CA TRP A 154 -0.47 30.69 27.37
C TRP A 154 -1.90 30.56 27.89
N ASP A 155 -2.05 30.06 29.12
CA ASP A 155 -3.32 30.05 29.82
C ASP A 155 -3.58 31.43 30.46
N MET A 156 -4.63 32.12 30.02
CA MET A 156 -4.86 33.52 30.36
C MET A 156 -5.41 33.64 31.79
N PRO A 157 -4.70 34.32 32.73
CA PRO A 157 -5.06 34.31 34.11
C PRO A 157 -6.31 35.13 34.43
N PHE A 158 -6.70 36.06 33.55
CA PHE A 158 -7.88 36.95 33.76
C PHE A 158 -9.18 36.29 33.36
N LEU A 159 -9.18 35.19 32.58
CA LEU A 159 -10.39 34.45 32.22
C LEU A 159 -10.10 32.92 32.29
N PRO A 160 -10.50 32.25 33.37
CA PRO A 160 -10.31 30.82 33.52
C PRO A 160 -10.90 30.03 32.36
N GLY A 161 -10.08 29.16 31.76
CA GLY A 161 -10.43 28.35 30.59
C GLY A 161 -10.03 28.97 29.25
N LEU A 162 -9.70 30.25 29.19
CA LEU A 162 -9.21 30.91 27.97
C LEU A 162 -7.70 30.66 27.80
N TYR A 163 -7.30 30.27 26.61
CA TYR A 163 -5.88 30.12 26.26
C TYR A 163 -5.58 30.57 24.84
N ALA A 164 -4.32 30.93 24.61
CA ALA A 164 -3.74 31.08 23.28
C ALA A 164 -2.60 30.11 23.07
N LYS A 165 -2.42 29.63 21.85
CA LYS A 165 -1.36 28.70 21.48
C LYS A 165 -0.76 29.12 20.15
N GLY A 166 0.57 29.26 20.11
CA GLY A 166 1.34 29.35 18.90
C GLY A 166 2.03 28.01 18.63
N PHE A 167 2.09 27.62 17.39
CA PHE A 167 2.74 26.39 16.95
C PHE A 167 3.59 26.66 15.71
N PHE A 168 4.74 26.01 15.64
CA PHE A 168 5.61 25.98 14.46
C PHE A 168 6.18 24.59 14.29
N SER A 169 6.17 24.05 13.07
CA SER A 169 6.91 22.84 12.71
C SER A 169 7.73 23.03 11.44
N TYR A 170 8.84 22.31 11.41
CA TYR A 170 9.71 22.23 10.25
C TYR A 170 10.14 20.77 10.07
N ASP A 171 9.78 20.20 8.91
CA ASP A 171 10.15 18.87 8.52
C ASP A 171 11.05 18.94 7.28
N TYR A 172 12.13 18.21 7.30
CA TYR A 172 13.07 18.10 6.19
C TYR A 172 13.40 16.65 5.90
N ILE A 173 13.28 16.26 4.63
CA ILE A 173 13.63 14.93 4.14
C ILE A 173 14.70 15.10 3.08
N MET A 174 15.79 14.35 3.19
CA MET A 174 16.84 14.29 2.20
C MET A 174 17.14 12.85 1.83
N ASN A 175 16.99 12.52 0.55
CA ASN A 175 17.41 11.25 0.00
C ASN A 175 18.69 11.45 -0.82
N ASP A 176 19.64 10.56 -0.63
CA ASP A 176 20.89 10.47 -1.38
C ASP A 176 21.04 9.04 -1.89
N ASN A 177 20.69 8.85 -3.15
CA ASN A 177 20.63 7.54 -3.75
C ASN A 177 21.78 7.35 -4.73
N LYS A 178 22.42 6.18 -4.66
CA LYS A 178 23.48 5.76 -5.56
C LYS A 178 23.06 4.52 -6.33
N PHE A 179 23.20 4.57 -7.64
CA PHE A 179 22.96 3.46 -8.53
C PHE A 179 24.27 3.17 -9.25
N TYR A 180 24.77 1.97 -9.09
CA TYR A 180 25.89 1.45 -9.85
C TYR A 180 25.43 0.24 -10.63
N ARG A 181 25.35 0.37 -11.95
CA ARG A 181 24.88 -0.67 -12.85
C ARG A 181 26.02 -1.17 -13.70
N LYS A 182 26.08 -2.49 -13.87
CA LYS A 182 26.98 -3.18 -14.75
C LYS A 182 26.20 -3.98 -15.79
N ALA A 183 26.72 -4.04 -17.00
CA ALA A 183 26.33 -5.05 -17.97
C ALA A 183 26.99 -6.40 -17.64
N PHE A 184 26.32 -7.45 -17.96
CA PHE A 184 26.86 -8.81 -17.87
C PHE A 184 26.34 -9.68 -19.01
N ASN A 185 27.07 -10.74 -19.33
CA ASN A 185 26.67 -11.68 -20.35
C ASN A 185 26.01 -12.91 -19.72
N THR A 186 25.04 -13.46 -20.42
CA THR A 186 24.52 -14.80 -20.19
C THR A 186 24.78 -15.67 -21.42
N TYR A 187 24.86 -16.99 -21.25
CA TYR A 187 25.34 -17.91 -22.28
C TYR A 187 24.29 -18.98 -22.54
N THR A 188 24.01 -19.22 -23.84
CA THR A 188 23.09 -20.28 -24.25
C THR A 188 23.75 -21.65 -24.17
N SER A 189 22.98 -22.71 -24.36
CA SER A 189 23.46 -24.09 -24.39
C SER A 189 24.44 -24.38 -25.52
N THR A 190 24.50 -23.51 -26.55
CA THR A 190 25.48 -23.58 -27.66
C THR A 190 26.75 -22.79 -27.37
N GLY A 191 26.88 -22.14 -26.23
CA GLY A 191 28.00 -21.27 -25.84
C GLY A 191 27.95 -19.86 -26.44
N ALA A 192 26.89 -19.51 -27.19
CA ALA A 192 26.71 -18.16 -27.68
C ALA A 192 26.44 -17.19 -26.52
N ALA A 193 27.25 -16.11 -26.48
CA ALA A 193 27.05 -15.05 -25.49
C ALA A 193 25.88 -14.15 -25.86
N THR A 194 25.03 -13.86 -24.90
CA THR A 194 23.98 -12.86 -25.03
C THR A 194 24.22 -11.79 -23.96
N SER A 195 24.53 -10.57 -24.39
CA SER A 195 24.64 -9.43 -23.49
C SER A 195 23.27 -9.10 -22.93
N PHE A 196 23.18 -8.98 -21.62
CA PHE A 196 21.98 -8.54 -20.95
C PHE A 196 22.18 -7.15 -20.35
N LEU A 197 21.43 -6.21 -20.91
CA LEU A 197 21.36 -4.83 -20.43
C LEU A 197 19.97 -4.62 -19.83
N LYS A 198 19.91 -4.30 -18.53
CA LYS A 198 18.64 -3.93 -17.92
C LYS A 198 18.37 -2.46 -18.16
N GLY A 199 17.36 -2.16 -18.97
CA GLY A 199 16.93 -0.79 -19.28
C GLY A 199 17.69 -0.20 -20.45
N ASP A 200 18.06 1.06 -20.37
CA ASP A 200 18.65 1.82 -21.46
C ASP A 200 20.03 1.30 -21.92
N ALA A 201 20.46 1.75 -23.08
CA ALA A 201 21.57 1.26 -23.85
C ALA A 201 22.99 1.40 -23.23
N HIS A 202 23.11 1.55 -21.93
CA HIS A 202 24.37 1.84 -21.26
C HIS A 202 24.92 0.65 -20.48
N ASP A 203 26.12 0.21 -20.82
CA ASP A 203 26.76 -1.00 -20.30
C ASP A 203 27.18 -0.85 -18.81
N TYR A 204 27.81 0.26 -18.50
CA TYR A 204 28.28 0.63 -17.17
C TYR A 204 27.78 2.03 -16.84
N PHE A 205 27.10 2.15 -15.73
CA PHE A 205 26.43 3.38 -15.42
C PHE A 205 26.49 3.67 -13.92
N VAL A 206 26.97 4.85 -13.56
CA VAL A 206 26.89 5.37 -12.19
C VAL A 206 26.01 6.59 -12.18
N GLN A 207 25.02 6.59 -11.28
CA GLN A 207 24.13 7.71 -11.05
C GLN A 207 24.06 8.05 -9.58
N ARG A 208 24.03 9.34 -9.27
CA ARG A 208 23.71 9.89 -7.96
C ARG A 208 22.45 10.74 -8.09
N ASN A 209 21.47 10.44 -7.22
CA ASN A 209 20.24 11.20 -7.15
C ASN A 209 20.17 11.89 -5.79
N TYR A 210 19.91 13.18 -5.83
CA TYR A 210 19.49 13.95 -4.67
C TYR A 210 17.99 14.23 -4.75
N TYR A 211 17.32 14.14 -3.60
CA TYR A 211 15.93 14.51 -3.47
C TYR A 211 15.69 15.14 -2.10
N GLY A 212 15.21 16.38 -2.09
CA GLY A 212 14.88 17.15 -0.89
C GLY A 212 13.39 17.48 -0.80
N LYS A 213 12.82 17.33 0.38
CA LYS A 213 11.48 17.82 0.70
C LYS A 213 11.55 18.70 1.93
N GLU A 214 10.86 19.82 1.87
CA GLU A 214 10.70 20.74 2.98
C GLU A 214 9.20 20.97 3.23
N HIS A 215 8.81 20.92 4.50
CA HIS A 215 7.47 21.26 4.94
C HIS A 215 7.57 22.18 6.15
N ARG A 216 7.04 23.39 6.00
CA ARG A 216 6.90 24.38 7.07
C ARG A 216 5.42 24.57 7.37
N GLN A 217 5.10 24.60 8.64
CA GLN A 217 3.76 24.87 9.11
C GLN A 217 3.81 25.75 10.35
N TRP A 218 2.93 26.72 10.42
CA TRP A 218 2.67 27.45 11.65
C TRP A 218 1.18 27.69 11.81
N HIS A 219 0.74 27.78 13.05
CA HIS A 219 -0.62 28.17 13.37
C HIS A 219 -0.68 28.96 14.66
N VAL A 220 -1.70 29.81 14.75
CA VAL A 220 -2.11 30.50 15.96
C VAL A 220 -3.52 30.07 16.31
N GLN A 221 -3.74 29.70 17.56
CA GLN A 221 -5.00 29.19 18.07
C GLN A 221 -5.42 29.96 19.31
N VAL A 222 -6.70 30.27 19.41
CA VAL A 222 -7.36 30.75 20.64
C VAL A 222 -8.45 29.73 21.01
N GLY A 223 -8.46 29.31 22.25
CA GLY A 223 -9.44 28.32 22.71
C GLY A 223 -9.98 28.67 24.09
N TYR A 224 -11.19 28.19 24.34
CA TYR A 224 -11.89 28.34 25.62
C TYR A 224 -12.48 27.00 26.02
N ASP A 225 -12.28 26.59 27.27
CA ASP A 225 -12.77 25.34 27.82
C ASP A 225 -13.25 25.58 29.27
N ARG A 226 -14.56 25.37 29.53
CA ARG A 226 -15.12 25.56 30.83
C ARG A 226 -16.41 24.79 31.06
N THR A 227 -16.61 24.39 32.33
CA THR A 227 -17.83 23.75 32.79
C THR A 227 -18.60 24.72 33.73
N PHE A 228 -19.90 24.89 33.47
CA PHE A 228 -20.84 25.73 34.25
C PHE A 228 -21.98 24.83 34.71
N GLY A 229 -21.90 24.33 35.94
CA GLY A 229 -22.88 23.39 36.47
C GLY A 229 -22.94 22.12 35.59
N ARG A 230 -24.06 21.92 34.88
CA ARG A 230 -24.25 20.77 33.96
C ARG A 230 -23.85 21.05 32.51
N HIS A 231 -23.40 22.24 32.21
CA HIS A 231 -23.03 22.68 30.86
C HIS A 231 -21.51 22.68 30.74
N SER A 232 -20.92 21.81 29.91
CA SER A 232 -19.53 21.88 29.49
C SER A 232 -19.46 22.44 28.09
N VAL A 233 -18.69 23.49 27.91
CA VAL A 233 -18.46 24.12 26.62
C VAL A 233 -16.95 24.14 26.31
N SER A 234 -16.58 23.75 25.14
CA SER A 234 -15.23 24.01 24.62
C SER A 234 -15.31 24.54 23.20
N GLY A 235 -14.44 25.48 22.90
CA GLY A 235 -14.36 26.06 21.58
C GLY A 235 -12.94 26.48 21.25
N MET A 236 -12.57 26.38 19.99
CA MET A 236 -11.33 26.92 19.48
C MET A 236 -11.50 27.51 18.09
N LEU A 237 -10.70 28.54 17.82
CA LEU A 237 -10.46 29.07 16.49
C LEU A 237 -8.96 29.01 16.19
N LEU A 238 -8.63 28.69 14.98
CA LEU A 238 -7.25 28.47 14.54
C LEU A 238 -7.06 29.07 13.14
N PHE A 239 -5.97 29.80 12.96
CA PHE A 239 -5.45 30.15 11.64
C PHE A 239 -4.14 29.38 11.40
N GLU A 240 -4.01 28.74 10.25
CA GLU A 240 -2.89 27.89 9.86
C GLU A 240 -2.35 28.29 8.49
N ASP A 241 -1.04 28.22 8.34
CA ASP A 241 -0.34 28.36 7.07
C ASP A 241 0.66 27.23 6.91
N GLN A 242 0.68 26.64 5.72
CA GLN A 242 1.58 25.53 5.38
C GLN A 242 2.23 25.81 4.03
N HIS A 243 3.53 25.49 3.93
CA HIS A 243 4.28 25.57 2.68
C HIS A 243 5.07 24.27 2.47
N LYS A 244 4.97 23.69 1.28
CA LYS A 244 5.61 22.44 0.91
C LYS A 244 6.40 22.62 -0.37
N VAL A 245 7.69 22.27 -0.31
CA VAL A 245 8.62 22.34 -1.43
C VAL A 245 9.28 20.98 -1.62
N GLY A 246 9.38 20.56 -2.87
CA GLY A 246 10.18 19.41 -3.26
C GLY A 246 11.16 19.82 -4.35
N ASP A 247 12.40 19.40 -4.23
CA ASP A 247 13.45 19.64 -5.21
C ASP A 247 14.27 18.37 -5.41
N ASN A 248 14.80 18.19 -6.61
CA ASN A 248 15.61 17.05 -6.94
C ASN A 248 16.58 17.34 -8.08
N PHE A 249 17.63 16.55 -8.14
CA PHE A 249 18.48 16.45 -9.33
C PHE A 249 19.19 15.09 -9.36
N TYR A 250 19.64 14.69 -10.53
CA TYR A 250 20.54 13.56 -10.68
C TYR A 250 21.68 13.88 -11.63
N GLY A 251 22.81 13.22 -11.40
CA GLY A 251 23.94 13.22 -12.28
C GLY A 251 24.40 11.80 -12.56
N SER A 252 24.68 11.48 -13.82
CA SER A 252 25.13 10.16 -14.24
C SER A 252 26.17 10.22 -15.34
N ARG A 253 26.96 9.16 -15.44
CA ARG A 253 27.88 8.88 -16.55
C ARG A 253 27.99 7.38 -16.79
N GLU A 254 28.25 7.01 -18.02
CA GLU A 254 28.78 5.68 -18.30
C GLU A 254 30.21 5.56 -17.77
N VAL A 255 30.56 4.41 -17.21
CA VAL A 255 31.85 4.18 -16.57
C VAL A 255 32.65 3.19 -17.40
N VAL A 256 33.81 3.59 -17.87
CA VAL A 256 34.73 2.76 -18.67
C VAL A 256 35.53 1.81 -17.77
N LEU A 257 35.85 2.24 -16.56
CA LEU A 257 36.56 1.44 -15.56
C LEU A 257 35.57 0.90 -14.50
N PRO A 258 35.80 -0.28 -13.92
CA PRO A 258 34.92 -0.88 -12.93
C PRO A 258 34.97 -0.15 -11.57
N MET A 259 34.75 1.16 -11.57
CA MET A 259 34.72 2.04 -10.40
C MET A 259 33.34 2.67 -10.26
N ASP A 260 32.85 2.75 -9.06
CA ASP A 260 31.51 3.22 -8.74
C ASP A 260 31.43 4.73 -8.43
N GLN A 261 32.25 5.53 -9.12
CA GLN A 261 32.31 6.99 -8.94
C GLN A 261 31.95 7.72 -10.24
N VAL A 262 31.04 8.69 -10.16
CA VAL A 262 30.57 9.43 -11.36
C VAL A 262 31.69 10.17 -12.07
N PHE A 263 32.71 10.67 -11.36
CA PHE A 263 33.80 11.44 -11.97
C PHE A 263 34.74 10.58 -12.86
N VAL A 264 34.72 9.27 -12.69
CA VAL A 264 35.53 8.32 -13.50
C VAL A 264 34.88 8.01 -14.86
N GLY A 265 33.58 8.36 -14.98
CA GLY A 265 32.82 8.07 -16.18
C GLY A 265 33.18 8.97 -17.37
N ASP A 266 32.76 8.52 -18.55
CA ASP A 266 32.92 9.27 -19.80
C ASP A 266 32.13 10.58 -19.73
N GLY A 267 32.83 11.69 -19.98
CA GLY A 267 32.23 13.03 -19.95
C GLY A 267 31.22 13.26 -21.09
N GLU A 268 31.38 12.58 -22.23
CA GLU A 268 30.45 12.70 -23.36
C GLU A 268 29.10 12.01 -23.10
N THR A 269 29.06 11.03 -22.19
CA THR A 269 27.84 10.34 -21.79
C THR A 269 27.18 10.99 -20.56
N GLN A 270 27.70 12.12 -20.12
CA GLN A 270 27.18 12.80 -18.94
C GLN A 270 25.71 13.21 -19.11
N GLN A 271 24.91 12.79 -18.13
CA GLN A 271 23.55 13.29 -17.97
C GLN A 271 23.44 14.06 -16.64
N PHE A 272 22.80 15.20 -16.70
CA PHE A 272 22.43 15.98 -15.54
C PHE A 272 21.03 16.53 -15.75
N ASN A 273 20.09 16.23 -14.84
CA ASN A 273 18.70 16.62 -15.04
C ASN A 273 17.94 16.70 -13.71
N GLN A 274 16.74 17.26 -13.79
CA GLN A 274 15.71 17.23 -12.76
C GLN A 274 14.50 16.42 -13.24
N SER A 275 13.92 15.64 -12.35
CA SER A 275 12.66 14.96 -12.63
C SER A 275 11.48 15.86 -12.26
N SER A 276 10.64 16.18 -13.23
CA SER A 276 9.38 16.93 -13.01
C SER A 276 8.20 16.01 -12.67
N GLY A 277 8.39 14.68 -12.76
CA GLY A 277 7.34 13.69 -12.53
C GLY A 277 7.24 13.23 -11.08
N GLY A 278 6.15 12.54 -10.76
CA GLY A 278 6.00 11.77 -9.54
C GLY A 278 5.97 12.57 -8.23
N GLY A 279 5.71 13.88 -8.26
CA GLY A 279 5.67 14.70 -7.05
C GLY A 279 7.06 14.92 -6.42
N SER A 280 8.11 14.98 -7.23
CA SER A 280 9.48 15.22 -6.78
C SER A 280 9.93 16.68 -6.95
N LEU A 281 9.33 17.40 -7.87
CA LEU A 281 9.55 18.85 -8.07
C LEU A 281 8.21 19.55 -7.89
N TYR A 282 8.05 20.29 -6.80
CA TYR A 282 6.81 21.00 -6.49
C TYR A 282 7.03 22.14 -5.51
N ASP A 283 6.14 23.11 -5.59
CA ASP A 283 6.01 24.23 -4.64
C ASP A 283 4.53 24.56 -4.50
N TYR A 284 3.96 24.38 -3.31
CA TYR A 284 2.57 24.71 -3.05
C TYR A 284 2.31 25.03 -1.57
N ALA A 285 1.28 25.81 -1.34
CA ALA A 285 0.91 26.30 -0.02
C ALA A 285 -0.57 26.09 0.28
N TYR A 286 -0.86 25.98 1.57
CA TYR A 286 -2.22 25.96 2.13
C TYR A 286 -2.38 27.03 3.17
N GLN A 287 -3.56 27.61 3.23
CA GLN A 287 -4.00 28.45 4.34
C GLN A 287 -5.37 27.97 4.82
N SER A 288 -5.60 28.03 6.12
CA SER A 288 -6.81 27.50 6.72
C SER A 288 -7.26 28.37 7.88
N LEU A 289 -8.57 28.64 7.92
CA LEU A 289 -9.25 29.09 9.13
C LEU A 289 -10.13 27.94 9.62
N ALA A 290 -9.89 27.45 10.83
CA ALA A 290 -10.63 26.33 11.39
C ALA A 290 -11.26 26.69 12.74
N GLY A 291 -12.41 26.10 13.04
CA GLY A 291 -13.07 26.20 14.33
C GLY A 291 -13.67 24.88 14.76
N ARG A 292 -13.66 24.65 16.06
CA ARG A 292 -14.30 23.51 16.70
C ARG A 292 -15.02 23.96 17.94
N PHE A 293 -16.27 23.58 18.09
CA PHE A 293 -17.13 23.91 19.22
C PHE A 293 -17.80 22.63 19.71
N ASN A 294 -17.63 22.37 21.00
CA ASN A 294 -18.23 21.21 21.66
C ASN A 294 -19.16 21.70 22.77
N TYR A 295 -20.28 21.02 22.93
CA TYR A 295 -21.23 21.20 24.00
C TYR A 295 -21.63 19.86 24.59
N ASP A 296 -21.56 19.76 25.89
CA ASP A 296 -22.00 18.60 26.66
C ASP A 296 -22.95 19.09 27.75
N PHE A 297 -24.15 18.54 27.80
CA PHE A 297 -25.13 18.79 28.83
C PHE A 297 -25.25 17.60 29.78
N GLY A 298 -24.56 17.68 30.92
CA GLY A 298 -24.60 16.71 31.99
C GLY A 298 -24.16 15.30 31.60
N GLY A 299 -23.28 15.17 30.62
CA GLY A 299 -22.85 13.89 30.09
C GLY A 299 -23.88 13.15 29.23
N LYS A 300 -25.09 13.73 29.02
CA LYS A 300 -26.23 13.10 28.35
C LYS A 300 -26.33 13.45 26.88
N TYR A 301 -26.34 14.74 26.58
CA TYR A 301 -26.52 15.27 25.24
C TYR A 301 -25.20 15.92 24.78
N LEU A 302 -24.66 15.42 23.72
CA LEU A 302 -23.38 15.84 23.15
C LEU A 302 -23.64 16.46 21.78
N ALA A 303 -23.02 17.60 21.51
CA ALA A 303 -23.05 18.22 20.20
C ALA A 303 -21.67 18.78 19.87
N GLU A 304 -21.26 18.60 18.63
CA GLU A 304 -20.02 19.17 18.10
C GLU A 304 -20.30 19.82 16.76
N PHE A 305 -19.72 20.99 16.56
CA PHE A 305 -19.64 21.67 15.28
C PHE A 305 -18.17 21.95 14.95
N VAL A 306 -17.72 21.48 13.78
CA VAL A 306 -16.39 21.72 13.26
C VAL A 306 -16.51 22.37 11.90
N PHE A 307 -15.67 23.33 11.61
CA PHE A 307 -15.53 23.85 10.26
C PHE A 307 -14.05 24.08 9.90
N ARG A 308 -13.77 23.98 8.62
CA ARG A 308 -12.52 24.47 8.00
C ARG A 308 -12.88 25.31 6.78
N TYR A 309 -12.20 26.41 6.63
CA TYR A 309 -12.21 27.24 5.43
C TYR A 309 -10.80 27.21 4.85
N ASP A 310 -10.59 26.33 3.90
CA ASP A 310 -9.27 25.94 3.39
C ASP A 310 -9.00 26.55 2.02
N ALA A 311 -7.78 27.02 1.82
CA ALA A 311 -7.27 27.48 0.54
C ALA A 311 -6.07 26.64 0.11
N SER A 312 -6.00 26.28 -1.18
CA SER A 312 -4.84 25.66 -1.81
C SER A 312 -4.34 26.51 -2.97
N SER A 313 -3.03 26.72 -3.03
CA SER A 313 -2.41 27.46 -4.15
C SER A 313 -2.57 26.76 -5.49
N ARG A 314 -2.95 25.47 -5.50
CA ARG A 314 -3.21 24.67 -6.71
C ARG A 314 -4.43 25.11 -7.50
N PHE A 315 -5.28 25.98 -6.94
CA PHE A 315 -6.51 26.47 -7.56
C PHE A 315 -6.49 27.97 -7.87
N PRO A 316 -7.30 28.42 -8.82
CA PRO A 316 -7.45 29.86 -9.11
C PRO A 316 -7.85 30.64 -7.87
N SER A 317 -7.58 31.95 -7.85
CA SER A 317 -7.97 32.84 -6.74
C SER A 317 -9.49 32.94 -6.56
N GLY A 318 -9.92 33.36 -5.37
CA GLY A 318 -11.32 33.53 -4.99
C GLY A 318 -11.97 32.24 -4.51
N ASP A 319 -13.26 32.07 -4.78
CA ASP A 319 -14.11 31.00 -4.26
C ASP A 319 -13.74 29.59 -4.75
N LEU A 320 -12.94 29.49 -5.79
CA LEU A 320 -12.41 28.20 -6.28
C LEU A 320 -11.23 27.72 -5.44
N ARG A 321 -10.48 28.66 -4.85
CA ARG A 321 -9.34 28.38 -3.96
C ARG A 321 -9.78 28.16 -2.52
N TRP A 322 -10.65 29.04 -2.01
CA TRP A 322 -11.16 29.00 -0.65
C TRP A 322 -12.48 28.27 -0.59
N VAL A 323 -12.54 27.14 0.11
CA VAL A 323 -13.75 26.33 0.20
C VAL A 323 -14.07 26.00 1.66
N PHE A 324 -15.37 26.10 1.99
CA PHE A 324 -15.88 25.84 3.34
C PHE A 324 -16.29 24.36 3.52
N PHE A 325 -15.77 23.77 4.58
CA PHE A 325 -15.97 22.36 4.95
C PHE A 325 -16.55 22.25 6.36
N PRO A 326 -17.87 22.26 6.50
CA PRO A 326 -18.53 22.06 7.80
C PRO A 326 -18.71 20.60 8.14
N SER A 327 -18.76 20.32 9.45
CA SER A 327 -19.16 19.04 10.03
C SER A 327 -19.94 19.25 11.31
N VAL A 328 -20.97 18.45 11.52
CA VAL A 328 -21.77 18.44 12.74
C VAL A 328 -21.87 17.01 13.25
N SER A 329 -21.78 16.84 14.57
CA SER A 329 -22.07 15.56 15.21
C SER A 329 -22.92 15.78 16.46
N VAL A 330 -23.77 14.77 16.71
CA VAL A 330 -24.63 14.73 17.90
C VAL A 330 -24.54 13.35 18.55
N GLY A 331 -24.66 13.32 19.84
CA GLY A 331 -24.68 12.09 20.64
C GLY A 331 -25.68 12.16 21.78
N TRP A 332 -26.38 11.07 21.98
CA TRP A 332 -27.27 10.89 23.12
C TRP A 332 -26.84 9.67 23.92
N ARG A 333 -26.43 9.91 25.17
CA ARG A 333 -26.15 8.85 26.14
C ARG A 333 -27.41 8.47 26.86
N ILE A 334 -28.11 7.49 26.33
CA ILE A 334 -29.39 6.98 26.89
C ILE A 334 -29.17 6.43 28.29
N SER A 335 -28.04 5.78 28.55
CA SER A 335 -27.67 5.23 29.86
C SER A 335 -27.51 6.28 30.95
N GLU A 336 -27.34 7.57 30.60
CA GLU A 336 -27.25 8.65 31.58
C GLU A 336 -28.62 9.24 31.95
N GLU A 337 -29.70 8.81 31.30
CA GLU A 337 -31.05 9.26 31.61
C GLU A 337 -31.57 8.68 32.94
N ASN A 338 -32.42 9.45 33.63
CA ASN A 338 -32.96 9.01 34.91
C ASN A 338 -33.83 7.75 34.76
N PHE A 339 -34.68 7.71 33.72
CA PHE A 339 -35.50 6.53 33.43
C PHE A 339 -34.70 5.27 33.19
N TRP A 340 -33.46 5.41 32.69
CA TRP A 340 -32.55 4.28 32.47
C TRP A 340 -31.92 3.81 33.79
N LYS A 341 -31.41 4.75 34.58
CA LYS A 341 -30.76 4.47 35.88
C LYS A 341 -31.71 3.88 36.92
N GLU A 342 -32.99 4.16 36.78
CA GLU A 342 -34.06 3.65 37.63
C GLU A 342 -34.67 2.33 37.09
N SER A 343 -34.22 1.86 35.95
CA SER A 343 -34.72 0.63 35.32
C SER A 343 -33.87 -0.59 35.69
N SER A 344 -34.37 -1.79 35.38
CA SER A 344 -33.62 -3.04 35.51
C SER A 344 -32.49 -3.19 34.52
N LEU A 345 -32.23 -2.19 33.67
CA LEU A 345 -31.18 -2.16 32.64
C LEU A 345 -29.91 -1.43 33.11
N ASP A 346 -29.78 -1.15 34.41
CA ASP A 346 -28.64 -0.45 35.02
C ASP A 346 -27.29 -1.18 34.82
N PHE A 347 -27.35 -2.50 34.56
CA PHE A 347 -26.16 -3.28 34.20
C PHE A 347 -25.53 -2.85 32.86
N ILE A 348 -26.25 -2.07 32.02
CA ILE A 348 -25.73 -1.43 30.81
C ILE A 348 -25.25 -0.03 31.19
N GLU A 349 -23.96 0.13 31.42
CA GLU A 349 -23.36 1.39 31.88
C GLU A 349 -23.23 2.43 30.76
N ASN A 350 -23.11 2.00 29.54
CA ASN A 350 -23.03 2.91 28.40
C ASN A 350 -23.91 2.41 27.26
N LEU A 351 -24.90 3.18 26.94
CA LEU A 351 -25.68 3.09 25.71
C LEU A 351 -25.74 4.47 25.08
N LYS A 352 -25.03 4.67 23.98
CA LYS A 352 -24.94 5.93 23.28
C LYS A 352 -25.26 5.75 21.80
N ILE A 353 -26.17 6.54 21.29
CA ILE A 353 -26.42 6.70 19.87
C ILE A 353 -25.71 7.97 19.42
N ARG A 354 -25.06 7.92 18.28
CA ARG A 354 -24.37 9.07 17.68
C ARG A 354 -24.67 9.17 16.20
N ALA A 355 -24.65 10.38 15.69
CA ALA A 355 -24.76 10.64 14.26
C ALA A 355 -23.86 11.82 13.90
N SER A 356 -23.21 11.73 12.75
CA SER A 356 -22.43 12.82 12.20
C SER A 356 -22.68 13.00 10.70
N TYR A 357 -22.59 14.25 10.26
CA TYR A 357 -22.58 14.60 8.87
C TYR A 357 -21.53 15.68 8.62
N GLY A 358 -20.61 15.40 7.70
CA GLY A 358 -19.51 16.32 7.41
C GLY A 358 -19.16 16.38 5.94
N LYS A 359 -18.61 17.52 5.54
CA LYS A 359 -18.03 17.76 4.23
C LYS A 359 -16.54 18.00 4.39
N THR A 360 -15.72 17.34 3.57
CA THR A 360 -14.27 17.61 3.45
C THR A 360 -13.91 17.80 1.99
N GLY A 361 -12.75 18.38 1.72
CA GLY A 361 -12.21 18.57 0.38
C GLY A 361 -10.87 17.88 0.20
N ASP A 362 -10.55 17.59 -1.05
CA ASP A 362 -9.24 17.05 -1.44
C ASP A 362 -8.80 17.74 -2.75
N ASP A 363 -7.52 18.10 -2.84
CA ASP A 363 -6.89 18.73 -3.99
C ASP A 363 -5.81 17.86 -4.65
N SER A 364 -5.71 16.59 -4.25
CA SER A 364 -4.68 15.67 -4.71
C SER A 364 -4.76 15.40 -6.22
N GLY A 365 -3.59 15.22 -6.84
CA GLY A 365 -3.48 14.86 -8.25
C GLY A 365 -3.51 16.03 -9.25
N LEU A 366 -3.52 17.27 -8.77
CA LEU A 366 -3.46 18.47 -9.61
C LEU A 366 -2.24 19.33 -9.29
N TYR A 367 -1.68 19.94 -10.32
CA TYR A 367 -0.58 20.90 -10.20
C TYR A 367 -0.80 22.09 -11.14
N TYR A 368 -1.51 23.14 -10.64
CA TYR A 368 -1.69 24.41 -11.35
C TYR A 368 -2.36 24.27 -12.73
N GLU A 369 -3.33 23.36 -12.87
CA GLU A 369 -4.08 23.10 -14.13
C GLU A 369 -4.81 24.35 -14.67
N PHE A 370 -4.90 25.41 -13.89
CA PHE A 370 -5.50 26.68 -14.28
C PHE A 370 -4.52 27.64 -14.97
N LEU A 371 -3.22 27.31 -14.99
CA LEU A 371 -2.18 28.12 -15.63
C LEU A 371 -1.93 27.61 -17.06
N THR A 372 -1.83 28.58 -17.98
CA THR A 372 -1.27 28.32 -19.31
C THR A 372 0.23 28.14 -19.23
N GLY A 373 0.80 27.37 -20.16
CA GLY A 373 2.24 27.15 -20.20
C GLY A 373 2.68 26.35 -21.42
N PHE A 374 3.95 26.00 -21.42
CA PHE A 374 4.57 25.18 -22.44
C PHE A 374 5.33 24.03 -21.82
N THR A 375 5.40 22.93 -22.53
CA THR A 375 6.29 21.82 -22.23
C THR A 375 7.56 21.99 -23.04
N TYR A 376 8.71 21.98 -22.37
CA TYR A 376 10.04 22.08 -22.98
C TYR A 376 11.01 21.10 -22.27
N PRO A 377 11.89 20.41 -22.96
CA PRO A 377 11.90 20.26 -24.42
C PRO A 377 10.75 19.35 -24.88
N SER A 378 10.09 19.71 -25.98
CA SER A 378 9.05 18.88 -26.60
C SER A 378 8.89 19.25 -28.06
N GLY A 379 8.92 18.24 -28.93
CA GLY A 379 9.03 18.48 -30.37
C GLY A 379 10.37 19.13 -30.73
N GLY A 380 10.58 19.40 -31.99
CA GLY A 380 11.78 20.06 -32.49
C GLY A 380 11.84 20.04 -34.00
N ALA A 381 12.87 20.69 -34.54
CA ALA A 381 13.14 20.73 -35.96
C ALA A 381 14.65 20.58 -36.24
N ILE A 382 14.98 20.04 -37.37
CA ILE A 382 16.36 20.02 -37.86
C ILE A 382 16.60 21.33 -38.61
N LEU A 383 17.45 22.19 -38.06
CA LEU A 383 17.83 23.48 -38.66
C LEU A 383 19.34 23.50 -38.85
N GLY A 384 19.76 23.70 -40.09
CA GLY A 384 21.20 23.73 -40.42
C GLY A 384 21.96 22.42 -40.22
N GLY A 385 21.23 21.27 -40.08
CA GLY A 385 21.83 19.95 -39.81
C GLY A 385 21.77 19.54 -38.35
N ASP A 386 21.45 20.45 -37.42
CA ASP A 386 21.34 20.18 -35.98
C ASP A 386 19.87 20.07 -35.54
N TYR A 387 19.60 19.13 -34.63
CA TYR A 387 18.28 19.02 -33.99
C TYR A 387 18.14 20.08 -32.92
N ILE A 388 17.17 20.97 -33.11
CA ILE A 388 16.84 22.03 -32.15
C ILE A 388 15.54 21.67 -31.42
N ASN A 389 15.62 21.57 -30.10
CA ASN A 389 14.45 21.32 -29.26
C ASN A 389 13.41 22.43 -29.40
N GLY A 390 12.18 22.05 -29.58
CA GLY A 390 11.02 22.94 -29.59
C GLY A 390 10.29 22.98 -28.24
N SER A 391 9.23 23.73 -28.20
CA SER A 391 8.25 23.72 -27.11
C SER A 391 6.83 23.56 -27.67
N VAL A 392 5.98 22.85 -26.95
CA VAL A 392 4.58 22.68 -27.28
C VAL A 392 3.71 23.28 -26.19
N PRO A 393 2.56 23.90 -26.52
CA PRO A 393 1.60 24.33 -25.52
C PRO A 393 1.20 23.16 -24.61
N LYS A 394 1.02 23.44 -23.32
CA LYS A 394 0.34 22.53 -22.41
C LYS A 394 -1.15 22.40 -22.79
N ASP A 395 -1.82 21.46 -22.15
CA ASP A 395 -3.27 21.32 -22.22
C ASP A 395 -3.98 22.66 -21.96
N ILE A 396 -5.22 22.76 -22.46
CA ILE A 396 -6.04 23.96 -22.26
C ILE A 396 -6.21 24.20 -20.75
N ALA A 397 -5.90 25.39 -20.29
CA ALA A 397 -5.99 25.74 -18.87
C ALA A 397 -7.44 25.76 -18.38
N ASN A 398 -7.73 25.03 -17.29
CA ASN A 398 -9.05 25.06 -16.66
C ASN A 398 -9.13 26.12 -15.56
N LYS A 399 -9.66 27.28 -15.87
CA LYS A 399 -9.84 28.38 -14.91
C LYS A 399 -10.97 28.15 -13.90
N ARG A 400 -11.69 27.03 -13.97
CA ARG A 400 -12.82 26.68 -13.09
C ARG A 400 -12.55 25.47 -12.20
N ILE A 401 -11.33 24.92 -12.27
CA ILE A 401 -10.93 23.78 -11.44
C ILE A 401 -10.95 24.15 -9.96
N THR A 402 -11.46 23.25 -9.13
CA THR A 402 -11.56 23.43 -7.68
C THR A 402 -11.43 22.09 -6.97
N TRP A 403 -11.52 22.10 -5.65
CA TRP A 403 -11.53 20.91 -4.80
C TRP A 403 -12.61 19.90 -5.23
N TYR A 404 -12.30 18.63 -5.24
CA TYR A 404 -13.38 17.66 -5.14
C TYR A 404 -13.77 17.45 -3.68
N THR A 405 -15.00 17.06 -3.44
CA THR A 405 -15.57 17.05 -2.08
C THR A 405 -16.02 15.65 -1.66
N LEU A 406 -15.86 15.36 -0.37
CA LEU A 406 -16.36 14.18 0.29
C LEU A 406 -17.46 14.59 1.28
N LYS A 407 -18.66 14.01 1.16
CA LYS A 407 -19.76 14.15 2.11
C LYS A 407 -19.96 12.82 2.81
N THR A 408 -19.76 12.78 4.12
CA THR A 408 -19.87 11.55 4.92
C THR A 408 -21.01 11.67 5.91
N LEU A 409 -21.93 10.71 5.85
CA LEU A 409 -22.91 10.43 6.90
C LEU A 409 -22.40 9.21 7.69
N ASP A 410 -22.41 9.31 9.01
CA ASP A 410 -22.08 8.22 9.92
C ASP A 410 -23.12 8.14 11.03
N ILE A 411 -23.62 6.94 11.32
CA ILE A 411 -24.55 6.65 12.40
C ILE A 411 -23.98 5.50 13.21
N GLY A 412 -23.76 5.74 14.51
CA GLY A 412 -23.10 4.80 15.39
C GLY A 412 -23.86 4.49 16.66
N LEU A 413 -23.58 3.32 17.22
CA LEU A 413 -24.04 2.83 18.48
C LEU A 413 -22.86 2.37 19.33
N ASP A 414 -22.71 2.93 20.52
CA ASP A 414 -21.72 2.50 21.52
C ASP A 414 -22.47 1.87 22.70
N PHE A 415 -22.08 0.65 23.05
CA PHE A 415 -22.70 -0.11 24.15
C PHE A 415 -21.60 -0.72 25.04
N SER A 416 -21.79 -0.67 26.33
CA SER A 416 -21.04 -1.48 27.30
C SER A 416 -21.88 -1.91 28.48
N ALA A 417 -21.62 -3.13 28.97
CA ALA A 417 -22.39 -3.73 30.06
C ALA A 417 -21.49 -4.53 31.01
N TRP A 418 -22.04 -4.77 32.24
CA TRP A 418 -21.43 -5.58 33.33
C TRP A 418 -20.04 -5.06 33.74
N ASN A 419 -19.93 -3.78 34.04
CA ASN A 419 -18.67 -3.10 34.38
C ASN A 419 -17.64 -3.19 33.24
N GLY A 420 -18.12 -2.97 32.02
CA GLY A 420 -17.32 -3.00 30.79
C GLY A 420 -16.79 -4.39 30.44
N LYS A 421 -17.41 -5.47 30.94
CA LYS A 421 -17.07 -6.84 30.55
C LYS A 421 -17.47 -7.12 29.12
N LEU A 422 -18.60 -6.58 28.66
CA LEU A 422 -19.05 -6.67 27.27
C LEU A 422 -19.10 -5.27 26.67
N GLY A 423 -18.49 -5.09 25.52
CA GLY A 423 -18.54 -3.87 24.73
C GLY A 423 -18.93 -4.17 23.28
N LEU A 424 -19.73 -3.29 22.68
CA LEU A 424 -20.11 -3.33 21.28
C LEU A 424 -20.04 -1.92 20.70
N THR A 425 -19.44 -1.78 19.53
CA THR A 425 -19.50 -0.57 18.70
C THR A 425 -19.99 -0.96 17.33
N PHE A 426 -20.96 -0.25 16.82
CA PHE A 426 -21.50 -0.44 15.49
C PHE A 426 -21.56 0.90 14.78
N ASP A 427 -21.07 0.95 13.53
CA ASP A 427 -21.12 2.11 12.67
C ASP A 427 -21.70 1.74 11.30
N TYR A 428 -22.61 2.55 10.82
CA TYR A 428 -23.05 2.58 9.43
C TYR A 428 -22.61 3.88 8.80
N PHE A 429 -21.90 3.80 7.68
CA PHE A 429 -21.43 4.99 6.98
C PHE A 429 -21.80 5.01 5.49
N ARG A 430 -21.97 6.22 5.00
CA ARG A 430 -22.15 6.51 3.58
C ARG A 430 -21.29 7.71 3.22
N ARG A 431 -20.28 7.49 2.38
CA ARG A 431 -19.35 8.51 1.91
C ARG A 431 -19.57 8.75 0.43
N HIS A 432 -19.88 9.98 0.07
CA HIS A 432 -20.10 10.41 -1.32
C HIS A 432 -18.95 11.34 -1.73
N ARG A 433 -18.23 10.97 -2.79
CA ARG A 433 -17.22 11.84 -3.42
C ARG A 433 -17.84 12.47 -4.67
N ASP A 434 -17.64 13.77 -4.82
CA ASP A 434 -18.27 14.58 -5.85
C ASP A 434 -17.24 15.53 -6.48
N GLY A 435 -17.27 15.65 -7.81
CA GLY A 435 -16.33 16.46 -8.56
C GLY A 435 -14.93 15.86 -8.70
N LEU A 436 -14.81 14.52 -8.72
CA LEU A 436 -13.54 13.84 -8.99
C LEU A 436 -13.03 14.27 -10.38
N TYR A 437 -11.70 14.46 -10.46
CA TYR A 437 -11.09 14.99 -11.68
C TYR A 437 -11.11 13.97 -12.81
N ALA A 438 -11.59 14.40 -13.96
CA ALA A 438 -11.59 13.64 -15.21
C ALA A 438 -11.45 14.60 -16.41
N THR A 439 -10.93 14.09 -17.51
CA THR A 439 -10.98 14.76 -18.80
C THR A 439 -12.28 14.35 -19.52
N ARG A 440 -12.95 15.28 -20.21
CA ARG A 440 -14.11 14.94 -21.01
C ARG A 440 -13.73 13.98 -22.13
N ASP A 441 -14.57 12.98 -22.32
CA ASP A 441 -14.40 12.00 -23.40
C ASP A 441 -14.94 12.54 -24.75
N LEU A 442 -14.45 13.72 -25.11
CA LEU A 442 -14.74 14.38 -26.40
C LEU A 442 -13.43 14.51 -27.17
N SER A 443 -13.44 14.07 -28.43
CA SER A 443 -12.29 14.30 -29.29
C SER A 443 -12.30 15.75 -29.82
N LEU A 444 -11.21 16.47 -29.56
CA LEU A 444 -10.94 17.71 -30.26
C LEU A 444 -10.39 17.40 -31.65
N PRO A 445 -10.71 18.19 -32.68
CA PRO A 445 -10.05 18.07 -33.98
C PRO A 445 -8.54 18.23 -33.78
N GLY A 446 -7.73 17.39 -34.43
CA GLY A 446 -6.27 17.43 -34.35
C GLY A 446 -5.67 18.80 -34.73
N SER A 447 -6.41 19.58 -35.51
CA SER A 447 -6.05 20.97 -35.87
C SER A 447 -6.03 21.94 -34.70
N MET A 448 -6.62 21.59 -33.55
CA MET A 448 -6.59 22.41 -32.33
C MET A 448 -5.22 22.40 -31.65
N GLY A 449 -4.41 21.37 -31.84
CA GLY A 449 -3.06 21.26 -31.29
C GLY A 449 -2.97 21.26 -29.76
N ALA A 450 -4.09 20.95 -29.06
CA ALA A 450 -4.15 20.94 -27.59
C ALA A 450 -5.13 19.88 -27.10
N SER A 451 -4.89 19.33 -25.90
CA SER A 451 -5.76 18.38 -25.22
C SER A 451 -6.77 19.09 -24.32
N LEU A 452 -7.89 18.44 -24.04
CA LEU A 452 -8.87 18.92 -23.08
C LEU A 452 -8.31 18.89 -21.65
N PRO A 453 -8.63 19.90 -20.82
CA PRO A 453 -8.18 19.94 -19.45
C PRO A 453 -8.94 18.96 -18.56
N LYS A 454 -8.39 18.69 -17.37
CA LYS A 454 -9.15 18.05 -16.29
C LYS A 454 -10.21 18.99 -15.73
N GLU A 455 -11.37 18.42 -15.43
CA GLU A 455 -12.52 19.11 -14.84
C GLU A 455 -13.04 18.32 -13.61
N ASN A 456 -13.83 18.96 -12.77
CA ASN A 456 -14.55 18.31 -11.67
C ASN A 456 -15.83 17.63 -12.21
N LEU A 457 -15.75 16.36 -12.60
CA LEU A 457 -16.81 15.67 -13.32
C LEU A 457 -17.36 14.44 -12.58
N ASN A 458 -16.49 13.51 -12.23
CA ASN A 458 -16.90 12.18 -11.77
C ASN A 458 -17.37 12.18 -10.32
N SER A 459 -18.18 11.19 -9.97
CA SER A 459 -18.63 10.97 -8.60
C SER A 459 -18.78 9.49 -8.27
N ASP A 460 -18.52 9.16 -7.00
CA ASP A 460 -18.72 7.81 -6.48
C ASP A 460 -19.19 7.83 -5.02
N ARG A 461 -19.51 6.65 -4.52
CA ARG A 461 -20.02 6.48 -3.17
C ARG A 461 -19.53 5.18 -2.55
N ASP A 462 -18.91 5.29 -1.38
CA ASP A 462 -18.64 4.17 -0.49
C ASP A 462 -19.79 4.03 0.50
N THR A 463 -20.30 2.81 0.68
CA THR A 463 -21.30 2.49 1.70
C THR A 463 -20.85 1.24 2.43
N GLY A 464 -20.96 1.25 3.74
CA GLY A 464 -20.51 0.13 4.55
C GLY A 464 -21.00 0.17 5.99
N PHE A 465 -20.59 -0.85 6.73
CA PHE A 465 -20.75 -0.91 8.18
C PHE A 465 -19.48 -1.47 8.81
N GLU A 466 -19.31 -1.12 10.09
CA GLU A 466 -18.25 -1.65 10.96
C GLU A 466 -18.89 -2.13 12.25
N LEU A 467 -18.47 -3.30 12.72
CA LEU A 467 -18.90 -3.89 13.98
C LEU A 467 -17.69 -4.31 14.78
N GLU A 468 -17.61 -3.87 16.01
CA GLU A 468 -16.63 -4.31 16.98
C GLU A 468 -17.34 -4.91 18.20
N LEU A 469 -16.92 -6.10 18.61
CA LEU A 469 -17.37 -6.78 19.82
C LEU A 469 -16.18 -7.07 20.72
N SER A 470 -16.27 -6.70 21.98
CA SER A 470 -15.22 -6.94 22.97
C SER A 470 -15.76 -7.59 24.23
N HIS A 471 -15.01 -8.56 24.75
CA HIS A 471 -15.28 -9.16 26.04
C HIS A 471 -14.01 -9.20 26.88
N ARG A 472 -14.07 -8.70 28.11
CA ARG A 472 -12.96 -8.76 29.06
C ARG A 472 -13.44 -9.19 30.42
N ASN A 473 -12.64 -10.02 31.09
CA ASN A 473 -12.96 -10.42 32.45
C ASN A 473 -11.69 -10.75 33.25
N ARG A 474 -11.83 -10.77 34.56
CA ARG A 474 -10.78 -11.19 35.50
C ARG A 474 -11.37 -12.19 36.51
N VAL A 475 -10.71 -13.33 36.64
CA VAL A 475 -11.05 -14.39 37.57
C VAL A 475 -9.80 -14.71 38.43
N GLY A 476 -9.79 -14.19 39.66
CA GLY A 476 -8.60 -14.26 40.52
C GLY A 476 -7.41 -13.55 39.88
N ASP A 477 -6.30 -14.27 39.70
CA ASP A 477 -5.08 -13.75 39.08
C ASP A 477 -5.11 -13.83 37.54
N PHE A 478 -6.10 -14.51 36.96
CA PHE A 478 -6.24 -14.65 35.51
C PHE A 478 -7.10 -13.52 34.94
N SER A 479 -6.56 -12.75 34.01
CA SER A 479 -7.31 -11.77 33.23
C SER A 479 -7.20 -12.06 31.75
N TYR A 480 -8.30 -11.84 31.03
CA TYR A 480 -8.32 -12.00 29.58
C TYR A 480 -9.19 -10.95 28.90
N ALA A 481 -8.90 -10.71 27.65
CA ALA A 481 -9.71 -9.91 26.75
C ALA A 481 -9.77 -10.56 25.36
N VAL A 482 -10.97 -10.57 24.79
CA VAL A 482 -11.24 -11.00 23.41
C VAL A 482 -11.92 -9.86 22.69
N LYS A 483 -11.41 -9.47 21.54
CA LYS A 483 -11.94 -8.38 20.73
C LYS A 483 -12.00 -8.85 19.27
N GLY A 484 -13.21 -8.85 18.71
CA GLY A 484 -13.46 -9.15 17.30
C GLY A 484 -13.98 -7.93 16.58
N ASN A 485 -13.58 -7.74 15.34
CA ASN A 485 -14.13 -6.72 14.46
C ASN A 485 -14.40 -7.28 13.07
N VAL A 486 -15.40 -6.71 12.40
CA VAL A 486 -15.70 -6.95 11.00
C VAL A 486 -16.12 -5.65 10.34
N SER A 487 -15.62 -5.41 9.15
CA SER A 487 -16.04 -4.31 8.29
C SER A 487 -16.49 -4.82 6.92
N PHE A 488 -17.49 -4.18 6.39
CA PHE A 488 -17.95 -4.36 5.02
C PHE A 488 -17.99 -3.01 4.34
N THR A 489 -17.36 -2.89 3.18
CA THR A 489 -17.37 -1.66 2.39
C THR A 489 -17.49 -1.99 0.92
N ARG A 490 -18.35 -1.28 0.21
CA ARG A 490 -18.47 -1.40 -1.23
C ARG A 490 -18.60 -0.05 -1.91
N ARG A 491 -17.80 0.16 -2.96
CA ARG A 491 -17.81 1.37 -3.77
C ARG A 491 -18.76 1.23 -4.95
N LYS A 492 -19.53 2.29 -5.21
CA LYS A 492 -20.39 2.41 -6.38
C LYS A 492 -20.03 3.71 -7.11
N THR A 493 -19.68 3.63 -8.39
CA THR A 493 -19.61 4.81 -9.26
C THR A 493 -21.00 5.34 -9.46
N LEU A 494 -21.22 6.64 -9.28
CA LEU A 494 -22.50 7.29 -9.50
C LEU A 494 -22.53 7.96 -10.87
N TYR A 495 -21.45 8.67 -11.19
CA TYR A 495 -21.25 9.26 -12.50
C TYR A 495 -19.80 9.09 -12.96
N TYR A 496 -19.64 8.69 -14.18
CA TYR A 496 -18.36 8.56 -14.87
C TYR A 496 -18.47 9.17 -16.27
N GLU A 497 -17.65 10.17 -16.54
CA GLU A 497 -17.60 10.85 -17.83
C GLU A 497 -17.11 9.91 -18.91
N ARG A 498 -17.91 9.76 -19.96
CA ARG A 498 -17.59 8.86 -21.07
C ARG A 498 -18.49 9.14 -22.27
N ALA A 499 -17.91 9.07 -23.48
CA ALA A 499 -18.65 9.07 -24.71
C ALA A 499 -19.44 7.75 -24.95
N GLU A 500 -20.56 7.82 -25.55
CA GLU A 500 -21.33 6.65 -25.97
C GLU A 500 -20.66 5.96 -27.16
N SER A 501 -20.61 4.65 -27.11
CA SER A 501 -20.25 3.81 -28.27
C SER A 501 -21.45 3.59 -29.16
N GLY A 502 -21.23 3.39 -30.45
CA GLY A 502 -22.28 3.01 -31.39
C GLY A 502 -22.87 1.60 -31.19
N ASN A 503 -22.32 0.83 -30.26
CA ASN A 503 -22.73 -0.55 -29.96
C ASN A 503 -23.39 -0.62 -28.58
N SER A 504 -24.60 -1.16 -28.49
CA SER A 504 -25.39 -1.24 -27.24
C SER A 504 -24.72 -2.12 -26.17
N TYR A 505 -24.09 -3.22 -26.56
CA TYR A 505 -23.37 -4.10 -25.65
C TYR A 505 -22.12 -3.38 -25.08
N LEU A 506 -21.33 -2.72 -25.90
CA LEU A 506 -20.19 -1.94 -25.45
C LEU A 506 -20.61 -0.80 -24.52
N ASN A 507 -21.72 -0.14 -24.83
CA ASN A 507 -22.28 0.88 -23.94
C ASN A 507 -22.66 0.30 -22.58
N TRP A 508 -23.35 -0.85 -22.55
CA TRP A 508 -23.70 -1.53 -21.32
C TRP A 508 -22.45 -1.99 -20.55
N ARG A 509 -21.50 -2.67 -21.22
CA ARG A 509 -20.29 -3.21 -20.60
C ARG A 509 -19.39 -2.14 -20.00
N GLN A 510 -19.15 -1.07 -20.75
CA GLN A 510 -18.24 0.00 -20.36
C GLN A 510 -18.93 1.10 -19.56
N ASN A 511 -20.26 1.11 -19.46
CA ASN A 511 -20.98 2.07 -18.64
C ASN A 511 -20.77 1.79 -17.16
N ASN A 512 -20.01 2.66 -16.50
CA ASN A 512 -19.76 2.59 -15.06
C ASN A 512 -20.78 3.39 -14.25
N ASN A 513 -21.70 4.15 -14.90
CA ASN A 513 -22.70 4.94 -14.20
C ASN A 513 -23.67 4.05 -13.43
N ASP A 514 -23.91 4.40 -12.18
CA ASP A 514 -24.72 3.67 -11.21
C ASP A 514 -24.32 2.19 -11.03
N ARG A 515 -23.03 1.88 -11.18
CA ARG A 515 -22.47 0.53 -11.12
C ARG A 515 -21.46 0.39 -9.97
N PHE A 516 -21.45 -0.79 -9.36
CA PHE A 516 -20.39 -1.13 -8.39
C PHE A 516 -19.03 -1.23 -9.07
N ASN A 517 -18.00 -0.73 -8.40
CA ASN A 517 -16.63 -0.78 -8.89
C ASN A 517 -16.03 -2.19 -8.75
N SER A 518 -14.90 -2.38 -9.45
CA SER A 518 -14.08 -3.60 -9.33
C SER A 518 -14.79 -4.87 -9.76
N ILE A 519 -15.77 -4.76 -10.66
CA ILE A 519 -16.37 -5.90 -11.33
C ILE A 519 -15.35 -6.44 -12.32
N TRP A 520 -15.05 -7.73 -12.20
CA TRP A 520 -14.20 -8.43 -13.14
C TRP A 520 -15.01 -8.96 -14.30
N TRP A 521 -14.58 -8.64 -15.51
CA TRP A 521 -15.21 -9.05 -16.75
C TRP A 521 -14.35 -10.12 -17.43
N GLY A 522 -14.97 -11.22 -17.83
CA GLY A 522 -14.28 -12.33 -18.45
C GLY A 522 -15.21 -13.33 -19.07
N TYR A 523 -14.65 -14.42 -19.50
CA TYR A 523 -15.39 -15.53 -20.11
C TYR A 523 -15.88 -16.49 -19.02
N GLY A 524 -17.11 -16.98 -19.18
CA GLY A 524 -17.65 -18.06 -18.36
C GLY A 524 -16.95 -19.39 -18.62
N GLU A 525 -16.88 -20.25 -17.62
CA GLU A 525 -16.29 -21.57 -17.73
C GLU A 525 -17.30 -22.56 -18.33
N GLY A 526 -17.04 -23.04 -19.56
CA GLY A 526 -17.80 -24.09 -20.23
C GLY A 526 -17.35 -25.52 -19.92
N GLY A 527 -16.37 -25.67 -19.00
CA GLY A 527 -15.77 -26.95 -18.65
C GLY A 527 -14.52 -27.28 -19.47
N ARG A 528 -14.41 -28.54 -19.90
CA ARG A 528 -13.28 -29.05 -20.70
C ARG A 528 -13.78 -29.64 -22.00
N ILE A 529 -12.94 -29.58 -23.04
CA ILE A 529 -13.21 -30.22 -24.32
C ILE A 529 -13.16 -31.74 -24.11
N THR A 530 -14.30 -32.41 -24.24
CA THR A 530 -14.45 -33.87 -24.00
C THR A 530 -14.80 -34.67 -25.25
N SER A 531 -15.08 -33.99 -26.36
CA SER A 531 -15.38 -34.62 -27.65
C SER A 531 -14.79 -33.86 -28.82
N TRP A 532 -14.55 -34.60 -29.93
CA TRP A 532 -14.08 -34.02 -31.16
C TRP A 532 -15.09 -33.03 -31.77
N ASP A 533 -16.38 -33.25 -31.55
CA ASP A 533 -17.43 -32.31 -32.00
C ASP A 533 -17.29 -30.97 -31.26
N GLN A 534 -17.05 -30.99 -29.95
CA GLN A 534 -16.75 -29.76 -29.21
C GLN A 534 -15.52 -29.04 -29.71
N LEU A 535 -14.48 -29.81 -30.09
CA LEU A 535 -13.24 -29.23 -30.61
C LEU A 535 -13.46 -28.54 -31.98
N TYR A 536 -14.24 -29.17 -32.86
CA TYR A 536 -14.48 -28.66 -34.22
C TYR A 536 -15.58 -27.57 -34.29
N TYR A 537 -16.59 -27.66 -33.47
CA TYR A 537 -17.77 -26.78 -33.53
C TYR A 537 -17.83 -25.79 -32.35
N ASN A 538 -16.75 -25.66 -31.57
CA ASN A 538 -16.73 -24.68 -30.51
C ASN A 538 -16.78 -23.25 -31.09
N PRO A 539 -17.81 -22.46 -30.79
CA PRO A 539 -17.93 -21.11 -31.29
C PRO A 539 -16.91 -20.14 -30.65
N VAL A 540 -16.39 -20.53 -29.48
CA VAL A 540 -15.46 -19.68 -28.72
C VAL A 540 -14.05 -20.24 -28.85
N TYR A 541 -13.27 -19.71 -29.78
CA TYR A 541 -11.86 -20.03 -29.92
C TYR A 541 -10.97 -19.01 -29.20
N ILE A 542 -10.44 -19.40 -28.06
CA ILE A 542 -9.53 -18.56 -27.27
C ILE A 542 -8.23 -19.33 -27.07
N GLY A 543 -7.31 -19.28 -28.00
CA GLY A 543 -6.01 -19.94 -27.77
C GLY A 543 -5.28 -20.43 -29.01
N ARG A 544 -4.16 -21.12 -28.77
CA ARG A 544 -3.16 -21.49 -29.75
C ARG A 544 -3.22 -22.97 -30.12
N GLY A 545 -4.31 -23.50 -30.51
CA GLY A 545 -4.44 -24.91 -30.85
C GLY A 545 -4.94 -25.72 -29.67
N SER A 546 -6.22 -25.98 -29.70
CA SER A 546 -6.94 -26.75 -28.69
C SER A 546 -6.81 -28.25 -28.95
N VAL A 547 -6.78 -29.01 -27.87
CA VAL A 547 -6.88 -30.48 -27.89
C VAL A 547 -7.91 -30.94 -26.85
N MET A 548 -8.19 -32.23 -26.84
CA MET A 548 -9.03 -32.83 -25.80
C MET A 548 -8.47 -32.49 -24.40
N GLY A 549 -9.35 -32.19 -23.47
CA GLY A 549 -9.01 -31.83 -22.09
C GLY A 549 -8.61 -30.36 -21.90
N ASP A 550 -8.53 -29.54 -22.96
CA ASP A 550 -8.31 -28.10 -22.81
C ASP A 550 -9.60 -27.36 -22.44
N TYR A 551 -9.47 -26.07 -22.09
CA TYR A 551 -10.58 -25.26 -21.58
C TYR A 551 -11.62 -24.96 -22.65
N LEU A 552 -12.88 -25.09 -22.27
CA LEU A 552 -14.05 -24.68 -23.03
C LEU A 552 -14.66 -23.46 -22.34
N TYR A 553 -15.06 -22.45 -23.10
CA TYR A 553 -15.67 -21.25 -22.59
C TYR A 553 -17.12 -21.14 -23.02
N GLU A 554 -17.97 -20.59 -22.16
CA GLU A 554 -19.34 -20.27 -22.52
C GLU A 554 -19.36 -19.11 -23.52
N ASP A 555 -20.16 -19.30 -24.59
CA ASP A 555 -20.44 -18.23 -25.54
C ASP A 555 -21.62 -17.37 -25.06
N TRP A 556 -21.31 -16.16 -24.64
CA TRP A 556 -22.27 -15.13 -24.30
C TRP A 556 -22.27 -14.06 -25.41
N ASN A 557 -23.12 -14.21 -26.42
CA ASN A 557 -23.20 -13.27 -27.54
C ASN A 557 -21.90 -13.12 -28.37
N ASP A 558 -21.49 -14.17 -29.07
CA ASP A 558 -20.37 -14.13 -30.03
C ASP A 558 -19.03 -13.61 -29.41
N LEU A 559 -18.48 -14.29 -28.40
CA LEU A 559 -17.22 -13.96 -27.73
C LEU A 559 -17.27 -12.79 -26.74
N ASP A 560 -18.44 -12.38 -26.30
CA ASP A 560 -18.56 -11.29 -25.34
C ASP A 560 -18.27 -11.75 -23.89
N VAL A 561 -17.59 -10.89 -23.14
CA VAL A 561 -17.31 -11.13 -21.73
C VAL A 561 -18.46 -10.65 -20.85
N HIS A 562 -18.64 -11.30 -19.69
CA HIS A 562 -19.67 -10.95 -18.70
C HIS A 562 -19.03 -10.77 -17.29
N PRO A 563 -19.76 -10.26 -16.30
CA PRO A 563 -19.23 -10.16 -14.94
C PRO A 563 -18.99 -11.53 -14.35
N ILE A 564 -17.73 -11.86 -14.03
CA ILE A 564 -17.32 -13.17 -13.48
C ILE A 564 -16.88 -13.09 -12.01
N GLY A 565 -16.62 -11.90 -11.48
CA GLY A 565 -16.15 -11.78 -10.10
C GLY A 565 -15.96 -10.35 -9.64
N TYR A 566 -15.36 -10.24 -8.46
CA TYR A 566 -14.98 -8.98 -7.83
C TYR A 566 -13.51 -9.02 -7.47
N THR A 567 -12.75 -8.05 -7.98
CA THR A 567 -11.33 -7.90 -7.66
C THR A 567 -11.06 -6.45 -7.27
N ASP A 568 -10.58 -6.20 -6.06
CA ASP A 568 -10.18 -4.88 -5.62
C ASP A 568 -8.91 -4.98 -4.75
N MET A 569 -8.11 -3.91 -4.76
CA MET A 569 -7.00 -3.75 -3.84
C MET A 569 -7.48 -3.77 -2.38
N VAL A 570 -8.64 -3.17 -2.11
CA VAL A 570 -9.27 -3.17 -0.80
C VAL A 570 -10.37 -4.23 -0.79
N PRO A 571 -10.22 -5.33 -0.03
CA PRO A 571 -11.25 -6.35 0.06
C PRO A 571 -12.56 -5.79 0.61
N MET A 572 -13.68 -6.32 0.10
CA MET A 572 -15.02 -5.89 0.51
C MET A 572 -15.31 -6.21 1.97
N VAL A 573 -14.81 -7.34 2.46
CA VAL A 573 -14.97 -7.80 3.85
C VAL A 573 -13.60 -7.93 4.48
N ASN A 574 -13.41 -7.28 5.63
CA ASN A 574 -12.22 -7.42 6.47
C ASN A 574 -12.66 -7.76 7.88
N PHE A 575 -11.93 -8.64 8.55
CA PHE A 575 -12.21 -9.01 9.93
C PHE A 575 -10.92 -9.28 10.71
N GLY A 576 -10.99 -9.06 12.02
CA GLY A 576 -9.90 -9.28 12.94
C GLY A 576 -10.38 -9.87 14.26
N LEU A 577 -9.49 -10.63 14.92
CA LEU A 577 -9.72 -11.17 16.25
C LEU A 577 -8.44 -11.03 17.07
N THR A 578 -8.54 -10.28 18.17
CA THR A 578 -7.46 -10.15 19.16
C THR A 578 -7.84 -10.90 20.41
N ILE A 579 -6.94 -11.74 20.89
CA ILE A 579 -7.09 -12.44 22.18
C ILE A 579 -5.85 -12.10 23.01
N SER A 580 -6.05 -11.66 24.24
CA SER A 580 -4.99 -11.44 25.21
C SER A 580 -5.34 -12.04 26.56
N ALA A 581 -4.33 -12.52 27.27
CA ALA A 581 -4.48 -13.07 28.61
C ALA A 581 -3.25 -12.75 29.47
N SER A 582 -3.44 -12.67 30.77
CA SER A 582 -2.32 -12.57 31.72
C SER A 582 -2.61 -13.38 32.99
N TRP A 583 -1.57 -14.03 33.52
CA TRP A 583 -1.62 -14.85 34.70
C TRP A 583 -0.27 -14.92 35.43
N LYS A 584 -0.19 -14.40 36.65
CA LYS A 584 1.00 -14.50 37.52
C LYS A 584 2.33 -14.11 36.84
N GLY A 585 2.33 -13.02 36.11
CA GLY A 585 3.52 -12.52 35.39
C GLY A 585 3.70 -13.08 33.98
N ILE A 586 2.96 -14.11 33.59
CA ILE A 586 2.89 -14.55 32.18
C ILE A 586 1.85 -13.69 31.47
N ASP A 587 2.17 -13.19 30.30
CA ASP A 587 1.27 -12.54 29.38
C ASP A 587 1.28 -13.23 28.01
N PHE A 588 0.12 -13.21 27.37
CA PHE A 588 -0.13 -13.82 26.09
C PHE A 588 -0.96 -12.88 25.23
N SER A 589 -0.61 -12.76 23.97
CA SER A 589 -1.46 -12.07 23.00
C SER A 589 -1.38 -12.71 21.62
N MET A 590 -2.51 -12.72 20.91
CA MET A 590 -2.54 -13.11 19.50
C MET A 590 -3.51 -12.21 18.73
N LEU A 591 -3.14 -11.95 17.48
CA LEU A 591 -3.92 -11.20 16.51
C LEU A 591 -4.14 -12.06 15.27
N TRP A 592 -5.40 -12.29 14.96
CA TRP A 592 -5.85 -12.87 13.71
C TRP A 592 -6.41 -11.78 12.80
N GLN A 593 -6.09 -11.85 11.53
CA GLN A 593 -6.61 -10.97 10.50
C GLN A 593 -7.06 -11.82 9.32
N GLY A 594 -8.18 -11.43 8.73
CA GLY A 594 -8.70 -12.12 7.56
C GLY A 594 -9.42 -11.18 6.60
N SER A 595 -9.63 -11.67 5.41
CA SER A 595 -10.35 -10.98 4.35
C SER A 595 -11.24 -11.97 3.61
N GLY A 596 -12.48 -11.56 3.36
CA GLY A 596 -13.45 -12.30 2.59
C GLY A 596 -13.76 -11.62 1.26
N ASN A 597 -14.43 -12.35 0.37
CA ASN A 597 -14.88 -11.89 -0.93
C ASN A 597 -13.77 -11.22 -1.75
N ARG A 598 -12.66 -11.92 -1.90
CA ARG A 598 -11.47 -11.48 -2.61
C ARG A 598 -11.06 -12.52 -3.63
N TYR A 599 -10.71 -12.06 -4.83
CA TYR A 599 -10.21 -12.88 -5.92
C TYR A 599 -8.91 -12.31 -6.45
N ILE A 600 -8.06 -13.17 -6.95
CA ILE A 600 -6.83 -12.84 -7.69
C ILE A 600 -6.81 -13.60 -9.00
N ILE A 601 -5.92 -13.21 -9.91
CA ILE A 601 -5.79 -13.83 -11.23
C ILE A 601 -4.44 -14.51 -11.31
N ALA A 602 -4.44 -15.82 -11.61
CA ALA A 602 -3.23 -16.52 -11.99
C ALA A 602 -2.86 -16.22 -13.45
N ARG A 603 -1.55 -16.17 -13.74
CA ARG A 603 -1.02 -15.91 -15.07
C ARG A 603 0.21 -16.72 -15.36
N GLU A 604 0.61 -16.77 -16.61
CA GLU A 604 1.80 -17.48 -17.08
C GLU A 604 1.80 -18.94 -16.61
N PHE A 605 2.93 -19.49 -16.18
CA PHE A 605 3.04 -20.87 -15.74
C PHE A 605 2.21 -21.22 -14.49
N LEU A 606 1.68 -20.22 -13.77
CA LEU A 606 0.74 -20.45 -12.67
C LEU A 606 -0.64 -20.90 -13.17
N GLN A 607 -0.93 -20.69 -14.45
CA GLN A 607 -2.17 -21.08 -15.10
C GLN A 607 -1.94 -22.11 -16.22
N GLU A 608 -0.87 -21.94 -17.00
CA GLU A 608 -0.53 -22.76 -18.16
C GLU A 608 0.74 -23.58 -17.86
N PRO A 609 0.65 -24.93 -17.78
CA PRO A 609 1.84 -25.77 -17.59
C PRO A 609 2.90 -25.52 -18.67
N LEU A 610 4.15 -25.32 -18.25
CA LEU A 610 5.29 -25.10 -19.16
C LEU A 610 5.11 -23.88 -20.07
N TRP A 611 4.34 -22.88 -19.64
CA TRP A 611 4.14 -21.64 -20.38
C TRP A 611 5.47 -21.11 -20.93
N SER A 612 5.52 -20.82 -22.22
CA SER A 612 6.73 -20.33 -22.91
C SER A 612 8.01 -21.12 -22.57
N ARG A 613 7.92 -22.45 -22.48
CA ARG A 613 9.03 -23.37 -22.11
C ARG A 613 9.61 -23.12 -20.71
N THR A 614 8.83 -22.56 -19.83
CA THR A 614 9.23 -22.34 -18.44
C THR A 614 8.80 -23.50 -17.55
N ASN A 615 8.63 -23.26 -16.26
CA ASN A 615 8.30 -24.27 -15.25
C ASN A 615 6.81 -24.64 -15.25
N ALA A 616 6.41 -25.50 -14.32
CA ALA A 616 5.04 -25.83 -13.98
C ALA A 616 4.92 -25.94 -12.45
N ILE A 617 3.72 -25.70 -11.92
CA ILE A 617 3.42 -25.93 -10.50
C ILE A 617 3.04 -27.40 -10.29
N SER A 618 3.18 -27.89 -9.04
CA SER A 618 2.86 -29.28 -8.68
C SER A 618 1.39 -29.63 -8.91
N GLU A 619 0.50 -28.64 -8.76
CA GLU A 619 -0.94 -28.76 -8.94
C GLU A 619 -1.30 -29.15 -10.38
N HIS A 620 -0.49 -28.75 -11.36
CA HIS A 620 -0.65 -29.17 -12.76
C HIS A 620 -0.45 -30.69 -13.00
N MET A 621 -0.04 -31.45 -11.99
CA MET A 621 -0.05 -32.90 -12.09
C MET A 621 -1.48 -33.48 -12.18
N ASP A 622 -2.47 -32.74 -11.61
CA ASP A 622 -3.90 -33.03 -11.76
C ASP A 622 -4.50 -32.36 -12.99
N ARG A 623 -3.88 -32.59 -14.15
CA ARG A 623 -4.40 -32.10 -15.44
C ARG A 623 -5.01 -33.25 -16.25
N TRP A 624 -5.87 -32.88 -17.17
CA TRP A 624 -6.27 -33.83 -18.23
C TRP A 624 -5.05 -34.38 -18.93
N HIS A 625 -5.01 -35.70 -19.18
CA HIS A 625 -3.90 -36.34 -19.88
C HIS A 625 -4.33 -37.64 -20.54
N PRO A 626 -3.67 -38.12 -21.62
CA PRO A 626 -3.88 -39.42 -22.15
C PRO A 626 -3.61 -40.52 -21.10
N ALA A 627 -4.45 -41.55 -21.05
CA ALA A 627 -4.27 -42.70 -20.14
C ALA A 627 -2.95 -43.44 -20.42
N ASP A 628 -2.53 -43.49 -21.69
CA ASP A 628 -1.20 -43.85 -22.10
C ASP A 628 -0.39 -42.61 -22.43
N PRO A 629 0.67 -42.27 -21.67
CA PRO A 629 1.48 -41.08 -21.92
C PRO A 629 2.15 -41.05 -23.31
N THR A 630 2.23 -42.15 -23.99
CA THR A 630 2.84 -42.25 -25.35
C THR A 630 1.78 -42.14 -26.46
N ALA A 631 0.49 -42.18 -26.13
CA ALA A 631 -0.57 -42.02 -27.10
C ALA A 631 -0.56 -40.67 -27.78
N ASN A 632 -0.90 -40.66 -29.06
CA ASN A 632 -1.05 -39.41 -29.80
C ASN A 632 -2.29 -38.67 -29.30
N PRO A 633 -2.15 -37.45 -28.73
CA PRO A 633 -3.28 -36.67 -28.22
C PRO A 633 -4.25 -36.18 -29.31
N TYR A 634 -3.85 -36.26 -30.59
CA TYR A 634 -4.67 -35.91 -31.75
C TYR A 634 -5.38 -37.13 -32.39
N ASP A 635 -5.21 -38.33 -31.81
CA ASP A 635 -5.90 -39.51 -32.28
C ASP A 635 -7.27 -39.66 -31.57
N PRO A 636 -8.38 -39.71 -32.34
CA PRO A 636 -9.71 -39.91 -31.76
C PRO A 636 -9.87 -41.16 -30.88
N ALA A 637 -8.99 -42.17 -31.06
CA ALA A 637 -9.02 -43.40 -30.26
C ALA A 637 -8.32 -43.24 -28.90
N THR A 638 -7.60 -42.17 -28.65
CA THR A 638 -6.87 -41.93 -27.39
C THR A 638 -7.85 -41.83 -26.24
N LYS A 639 -7.64 -42.63 -25.20
CA LYS A 639 -8.40 -42.56 -23.95
C LYS A 639 -7.82 -41.52 -23.02
N TRP A 640 -8.66 -40.71 -22.42
CA TRP A 640 -8.28 -39.62 -21.56
C TRP A 640 -8.61 -39.87 -20.10
N VAL A 641 -7.78 -39.37 -19.20
CA VAL A 641 -8.01 -39.29 -17.76
C VAL A 641 -8.32 -37.82 -17.46
N ALA A 642 -9.45 -37.60 -16.80
CA ALA A 642 -9.88 -36.24 -16.39
C ALA A 642 -9.05 -35.74 -15.21
N GLY A 643 -8.79 -34.45 -15.19
CA GLY A 643 -8.16 -33.69 -14.10
C GLY A 643 -8.75 -32.29 -13.98
N GLU A 644 -8.28 -31.52 -13.01
CA GLU A 644 -8.74 -30.16 -12.76
C GLU A 644 -8.23 -29.18 -13.84
N TYR A 645 -6.96 -29.32 -14.25
CA TYR A 645 -6.32 -28.41 -15.21
C TYR A 645 -6.46 -28.92 -16.64
N GLY A 646 -6.36 -27.98 -17.60
CA GLY A 646 -6.32 -28.33 -19.03
C GLY A 646 -5.06 -29.13 -19.39
N TYR A 647 -5.12 -29.92 -20.46
CA TYR A 647 -4.01 -30.75 -20.88
C TYR A 647 -2.76 -29.96 -21.26
N THR A 648 -2.90 -29.01 -22.20
CA THR A 648 -1.80 -28.13 -22.60
C THR A 648 -1.80 -26.82 -21.87
N GLY A 649 -2.95 -26.36 -21.37
CA GLY A 649 -3.18 -25.02 -20.87
C GLY A 649 -3.15 -23.94 -21.95
N SER A 650 -2.91 -24.29 -23.23
CA SER A 650 -2.78 -23.31 -24.31
C SER A 650 -4.05 -22.50 -24.58
N THR A 651 -5.22 -23.00 -24.16
CA THR A 651 -6.52 -22.30 -24.20
C THR A 651 -6.84 -21.58 -22.88
N ALA A 652 -5.99 -21.66 -21.86
CA ALA A 652 -6.20 -20.98 -20.61
C ALA A 652 -6.20 -19.45 -20.82
N ASN A 653 -7.28 -18.80 -20.42
CA ASN A 653 -7.43 -17.36 -20.47
C ASN A 653 -7.46 -16.77 -19.05
N PRO A 654 -6.52 -15.91 -18.66
CA PRO A 654 -6.53 -15.31 -17.33
C PRO A 654 -7.79 -14.47 -17.07
N ASN A 655 -8.43 -13.95 -18.14
CA ASN A 655 -9.69 -13.21 -18.03
C ASN A 655 -10.90 -14.15 -18.15
N SER A 656 -10.94 -15.21 -17.37
CA SER A 656 -12.03 -16.17 -17.32
C SER A 656 -12.32 -16.58 -15.89
N GLU A 657 -13.45 -17.21 -15.65
CA GLU A 657 -13.77 -17.79 -14.32
C GLU A 657 -12.68 -18.76 -13.85
N HIS A 658 -12.11 -19.54 -14.78
CA HIS A 658 -11.00 -20.44 -14.48
C HIS A 658 -9.73 -19.69 -14.02
N GLY A 659 -9.46 -18.49 -14.56
CA GLY A 659 -8.33 -17.65 -14.15
C GLY A 659 -8.51 -17.01 -12.79
N LEU A 660 -9.75 -16.91 -12.29
CA LEU A 660 -10.07 -16.30 -11.01
C LEU A 660 -9.87 -17.30 -9.86
N GLN A 661 -8.98 -16.96 -8.95
CA GLN A 661 -8.71 -17.78 -7.77
C GLN A 661 -9.21 -17.07 -6.50
N ASN A 662 -9.84 -17.85 -5.61
CA ASN A 662 -10.38 -17.34 -4.36
C ASN A 662 -9.27 -17.07 -3.35
N ALA A 663 -9.00 -15.80 -3.10
CA ALA A 663 -7.94 -15.32 -2.21
C ALA A 663 -8.44 -14.94 -0.80
N ARG A 664 -9.62 -15.43 -0.36
CA ARG A 664 -10.03 -15.26 1.04
C ARG A 664 -9.05 -15.96 1.97
N TYR A 665 -8.83 -15.36 3.13
CA TYR A 665 -7.89 -15.94 4.09
C TYR A 665 -8.18 -15.53 5.54
N LEU A 666 -7.59 -16.31 6.45
CA LEU A 666 -7.43 -16.00 7.86
C LEU A 666 -5.96 -16.25 8.25
N ARG A 667 -5.29 -15.23 8.80
CA ARG A 667 -3.87 -15.29 9.16
C ARG A 667 -3.65 -14.96 10.63
N LEU A 668 -2.87 -15.78 11.31
CA LEU A 668 -2.29 -15.44 12.61
C LEU A 668 -1.15 -14.44 12.40
N LYS A 669 -1.49 -13.15 12.48
CA LYS A 669 -0.59 -12.03 12.21
C LYS A 669 0.47 -11.86 13.27
N ASN A 670 0.06 -12.01 14.53
CA ASN A 670 0.96 -11.87 15.67
C ASN A 670 0.58 -12.89 16.74
N LEU A 671 1.60 -13.50 17.32
CA LEU A 671 1.54 -14.32 18.52
C LEU A 671 2.69 -13.90 19.42
N GLU A 672 2.39 -13.55 20.67
CA GLU A 672 3.42 -13.19 21.65
C GLU A 672 3.14 -13.82 22.99
N ILE A 673 4.17 -14.35 23.63
CA ILE A 673 4.17 -14.86 24.99
C ILE A 673 5.31 -14.18 25.73
N GLY A 674 4.99 -13.56 26.86
CA GLY A 674 5.95 -12.87 27.71
C GLY A 674 5.91 -13.38 29.15
N TYR A 675 7.03 -13.18 29.86
CA TYR A 675 7.12 -13.41 31.29
C TYR A 675 7.84 -12.24 31.97
N SER A 676 7.14 -11.60 32.90
CA SER A 676 7.70 -10.54 33.76
C SER A 676 8.22 -11.14 35.04
N LEU A 677 9.50 -10.91 35.34
CA LEU A 677 10.15 -11.43 36.54
C LEU A 677 9.52 -10.84 37.80
N PRO A 678 9.43 -11.63 38.91
CA PRO A 678 8.91 -11.14 40.18
C PRO A 678 9.69 -9.95 40.71
N LYS A 679 9.01 -8.87 41.09
CA LYS A 679 9.62 -7.63 41.59
C LYS A 679 10.61 -7.85 42.72
N LYS A 680 10.32 -8.80 43.64
CA LYS A 680 11.21 -9.13 44.78
C LYS A 680 12.63 -9.60 44.39
N TRP A 681 12.83 -10.07 43.17
CA TRP A 681 14.17 -10.45 42.67
C TRP A 681 14.90 -9.23 42.12
N LEU A 682 14.16 -8.26 41.56
CA LEU A 682 14.69 -7.12 40.82
C LEU A 682 15.06 -5.93 41.72
N THR A 683 14.29 -5.69 42.78
CA THR A 683 14.50 -4.57 43.70
C THR A 683 15.88 -4.58 44.35
N LYS A 684 16.49 -5.76 44.53
CA LYS A 684 17.86 -5.89 45.09
C LYS A 684 18.96 -5.34 44.19
N VAL A 685 18.67 -5.23 42.89
CA VAL A 685 19.65 -4.79 41.86
C VAL A 685 19.24 -3.45 41.22
N GLY A 686 18.23 -2.75 41.81
CA GLY A 686 17.79 -1.44 41.30
C GLY A 686 17.02 -1.48 39.97
N ILE A 687 16.50 -2.63 39.60
CA ILE A 687 15.73 -2.81 38.37
C ILE A 687 14.22 -2.83 38.72
N GLU A 688 13.43 -2.03 38.02
CA GLU A 688 11.97 -1.95 38.23
C GLU A 688 11.24 -3.13 37.60
N ASN A 689 11.58 -3.46 36.36
CA ASN A 689 10.94 -4.54 35.62
C ASN A 689 11.90 -5.21 34.63
N VAL A 690 11.79 -6.52 34.50
CA VAL A 690 12.40 -7.32 33.43
C VAL A 690 11.34 -8.21 32.83
N ARG A 691 11.10 -8.06 31.52
CA ARG A 691 10.20 -8.93 30.75
C ARG A 691 10.98 -9.60 29.65
N ILE A 692 10.91 -10.93 29.60
CA ILE A 692 11.43 -11.75 28.50
C ILE A 692 10.23 -12.20 27.67
N TYR A 693 10.31 -12.10 26.35
CA TYR A 693 9.22 -12.51 25.49
C TYR A 693 9.70 -13.22 24.24
N ALA A 694 8.82 -14.03 23.68
CA ALA A 694 8.95 -14.61 22.34
C ALA A 694 7.74 -14.19 21.52
N SER A 695 7.97 -13.78 20.28
CA SER A 695 6.88 -13.44 19.35
C SER A 695 7.09 -14.07 17.99
N ALA A 696 5.99 -14.33 17.30
CA ALA A 696 5.95 -14.83 15.93
C ALA A 696 4.99 -14.00 15.09
N TYR A 697 5.41 -13.62 13.88
CA TYR A 697 4.57 -12.90 12.92
C TYR A 697 4.27 -13.77 11.71
N ASN A 698 3.05 -13.67 11.19
CA ASN A 698 2.56 -14.41 10.02
C ASN A 698 2.71 -15.93 10.15
N LEU A 699 2.54 -16.45 11.38
CA LEU A 699 2.86 -17.83 11.73
C LEU A 699 2.05 -18.87 10.96
N LEU A 700 0.74 -18.61 10.80
CA LEU A 700 -0.21 -19.50 10.15
C LEU A 700 -1.13 -18.72 9.21
N THR A 701 -1.31 -19.23 7.99
CA THR A 701 -2.28 -18.72 7.03
C THR A 701 -3.20 -19.84 6.61
N ILE A 702 -4.50 -19.61 6.71
CA ILE A 702 -5.57 -20.52 6.24
C ILE A 702 -6.17 -19.84 5.01
N THR A 703 -6.04 -20.46 3.84
CA THR A 703 -6.50 -19.93 2.55
C THR A 703 -6.77 -21.09 1.61
N GLY A 704 -7.54 -20.86 0.55
CA GLY A 704 -7.71 -21.80 -0.55
C GLY A 704 -6.67 -21.65 -1.66
N LEU A 705 -5.67 -20.77 -1.49
CA LEU A 705 -4.56 -20.64 -2.45
C LEU A 705 -3.41 -21.56 -2.03
N ASP A 706 -2.92 -22.37 -2.96
CA ASP A 706 -1.88 -23.37 -2.69
C ASP A 706 -0.47 -22.77 -2.82
N TYR A 707 -0.25 -21.82 -3.72
CA TYR A 707 1.09 -21.33 -4.08
C TYR A 707 1.26 -19.80 -4.06
N LEU A 708 0.16 -19.04 -3.98
CA LEU A 708 0.21 -17.56 -3.90
C LEU A 708 -0.15 -17.05 -2.50
N ASP A 709 0.40 -15.93 -2.11
CA ASP A 709 0.00 -15.29 -0.85
C ASP A 709 -1.30 -14.50 -1.05
N PRO A 710 -2.34 -14.76 -0.23
CA PRO A 710 -3.65 -14.15 -0.40
C PRO A 710 -3.70 -12.65 -0.08
N GLU A 711 -2.68 -12.07 0.55
CA GLU A 711 -2.64 -10.63 0.84
C GLU A 711 -2.14 -9.81 -0.34
N PHE A 712 -1.52 -10.42 -1.34
CA PHE A 712 -1.09 -9.70 -2.52
C PHE A 712 -2.26 -9.37 -3.44
N TYR A 713 -2.18 -8.19 -4.04
CA TYR A 713 -3.11 -7.72 -5.05
C TYR A 713 -2.47 -7.84 -6.43
N ILE A 714 -3.18 -8.47 -7.35
CA ILE A 714 -2.77 -8.60 -8.74
C ILE A 714 -3.73 -7.77 -9.57
N HIS A 715 -3.23 -6.66 -10.13
CA HIS A 715 -4.03 -5.82 -11.02
C HIS A 715 -4.00 -6.40 -12.44
N PRO A 716 -5.15 -6.58 -13.06
CA PRO A 716 -5.26 -7.26 -14.35
C PRO A 716 -4.57 -6.56 -15.51
N SER A 717 -4.48 -5.24 -15.49
CA SER A 717 -3.94 -4.44 -16.58
C SER A 717 -2.45 -4.13 -16.45
N ASP A 718 -1.82 -4.44 -15.32
CA ASP A 718 -0.41 -4.12 -15.10
C ASP A 718 0.48 -5.27 -15.58
N GLY A 719 1.38 -4.97 -16.52
CA GLY A 719 2.27 -5.96 -17.13
C GLY A 719 3.56 -6.26 -16.35
N GLY A 720 3.75 -5.69 -15.14
CA GLY A 720 4.95 -5.93 -14.34
C GLY A 720 4.94 -7.28 -13.62
N ALA A 721 6.11 -7.84 -13.30
CA ALA A 721 6.25 -9.13 -12.64
C ALA A 721 5.46 -9.21 -11.32
N SER A 722 5.41 -8.12 -10.54
CA SER A 722 4.61 -8.04 -9.31
C SER A 722 3.12 -8.24 -9.56
N ASN A 723 2.62 -7.81 -10.70
CA ASN A 723 1.20 -7.88 -11.05
C ASN A 723 0.79 -9.21 -11.69
N MET A 724 1.76 -10.11 -11.89
CA MET A 724 1.56 -11.47 -12.36
C MET A 724 1.58 -12.51 -11.21
N GLY A 725 1.70 -12.07 -9.96
CA GLY A 725 1.76 -12.96 -8.80
C GLY A 725 3.18 -13.24 -8.26
N TYR A 726 4.22 -12.71 -8.89
CA TYR A 726 5.61 -12.94 -8.49
C TYR A 726 6.07 -11.95 -7.41
N PHE A 727 5.45 -11.99 -6.26
CA PHE A 727 5.84 -11.15 -5.13
C PHE A 727 6.96 -11.78 -4.30
N TYR A 728 7.77 -10.92 -3.70
CA TYR A 728 8.64 -11.38 -2.62
C TYR A 728 7.78 -11.94 -1.48
N PRO A 729 7.99 -13.19 -1.05
CA PRO A 729 7.11 -13.85 -0.10
C PRO A 729 6.98 -13.10 1.22
N ILE A 730 5.77 -13.10 1.80
CA ILE A 730 5.56 -12.60 3.17
C ILE A 730 6.25 -13.55 4.15
N ASN A 731 7.16 -12.99 4.94
CA ASN A 731 8.01 -13.77 5.84
C ASN A 731 7.29 -14.16 7.13
N LYS A 732 7.54 -15.36 7.61
CA LYS A 732 7.34 -15.72 9.02
C LYS A 732 8.51 -15.19 9.82
N THR A 733 8.24 -14.42 10.87
CA THR A 733 9.29 -13.85 11.72
C THR A 733 9.17 -14.40 13.12
N TYR A 734 10.28 -14.84 13.68
CA TYR A 734 10.38 -15.30 15.07
C TYR A 734 11.33 -14.38 15.82
N THR A 735 10.89 -13.85 16.93
CA THR A 735 11.66 -12.90 17.72
C THR A 735 11.75 -13.35 19.18
N ILE A 736 12.94 -13.23 19.76
CA ILE A 736 13.12 -13.30 21.21
C ILE A 736 13.59 -11.92 21.66
N GLY A 737 12.93 -11.38 22.68
CA GLY A 737 13.19 -10.04 23.15
C GLY A 737 13.29 -9.94 24.67
N LEU A 738 13.96 -8.89 25.09
CA LEU A 738 14.19 -8.53 26.49
C LEU A 738 13.84 -7.04 26.68
N ASN A 739 12.95 -6.74 27.62
CA ASN A 739 12.67 -5.38 28.05
C ASN A 739 13.14 -5.21 29.49
N VAL A 740 13.98 -4.22 29.75
CA VAL A 740 14.48 -3.89 31.09
C VAL A 740 14.11 -2.45 31.40
N LYS A 741 13.52 -2.22 32.56
CA LYS A 741 13.21 -0.88 33.09
C LYS A 741 13.92 -0.70 34.43
N PHE A 742 14.67 0.38 34.55
CA PHE A 742 15.43 0.79 35.73
C PHE A 742 14.67 1.81 36.55
#